data_354586da70580f50889c66b1e01cc2cd
#
_entry.id   354586da70580f50889c66b1e01cc2cd
#
_cell.length_a   1.000
_cell.length_b   1.000
_cell.length_c   1.000
_cell.angle_alpha   90.00
_cell.angle_beta   90.00
_cell.angle_gamma   90.00
#
_symmetry.space_group_name_H-M   'P 1'
#
loop_
_entity.id
_entity.type
_entity.pdbx_description
1 polymer ?
#
loop_
_entity_poly.entity_id
_entity_poly.type
_entity_poly.pdbx_seq_one_letter_code
_entity_poly.pdbx_strand_id
1 'polypeptide(L)'
;MLVALAAMPAWAQAASYPAYQAGTAYKAGDVVSNAGALYECKEFPYSGWCGASPYHYAPGVGAVWADAWKLFNDGGTTPGLGLAISSPALGSAFNEGVPVALAVTLSGNSSALVKVEYLIDGQPVAVSSGAPWSASWVATGVGPHQLKSRGLDKDGTVLSEADASFSVNAVVAPEAPGVSISSPANGAKVTLGRSVAVSGNVTDANNDVARVELYVDGKKVGEDVSAPWQVSWTPQSKGAAALKLVATDKENLVGESAQVDVQVEEAALPPTGGNLSCDIRQIYRPDGYECMGDDHARRVIGYFTSWRTGKNGLPAYLVNDIPWDKLTHINYAFAAVDEQSHQIKVDDAATKLTWDGVPGAEMDPEFAYQGHFNLISKYKKQYPDVKTLISVGGWADTRGFYTATTKGDCSVNTAGINAFADSAVSFIRQYGFDGVDVDYEYPTSMKDAGNPNDFPLSNQCRAKLFANYEVLMKTLRARLDNAGTEDGRKYMLTIASPASAYLLRGMENFQVTQYLDYVNLMTYDFHGAWNHFVGHNAALFDNNADPELSHWGVYNQAQFGGIGYLNAAWSAHYFRGALAAGKINVGVPYYTRGWQGVSGGSHGLGGKAALPSQNECQPGTGGSTIPCGNGAVGIDNIWHDLDKNGKEIGGGAVPMWHAKNLEHAASLGITTLPSYGTAWGLDPNNPAHVMQGKYVRYYDDKAHAPWLWNEEKKVFLSTEDEESMGHKLDYIIKRGLGGVMFWEMAGDYAFDPAKNEYGMGSTLTTLAYEKFAKATPYNNKQNDLAAPSAQLDIQVSLSGFKEGDSNYPINPKLKLVNKSTQTIPGGARIEFLMPTSTSDTITDQSGMGLKVAESAGNDNSEGIANEKDFHKVAMNLPGWQTLAPGAEVEVAMTYYLPAAGVPSGMRIISGSQTIGLKAEFPTLPEAELGTGGGENPGGTSCSSQNVNPAAYKAYPTWPQGDHAGGGDRITHNKVVWQANWWTSSEPKATDGSWKLVCSY
;
A
#
# COMPACT_ATOMS: atom_id res chain seq x y z
N MET A 1 -0.44 23.32 -57.78
CA MET A 1 -0.66 24.45 -58.67
C MET A 1 -0.24 25.69 -57.91
N LEU A 2 0.93 25.99 -58.07
CA LEU A 2 1.74 27.09 -58.68
C LEU A 2 1.03 28.45 -58.70
N VAL A 3 1.84 29.43 -58.15
CA VAL A 3 1.96 30.83 -58.60
C VAL A 3 1.10 31.82 -57.77
N ALA A 4 1.64 32.92 -57.23
CA ALA A 4 2.67 33.83 -57.80
C ALA A 4 3.41 34.61 -56.68
N LEU A 5 4.71 34.78 -56.86
CA LEU A 5 5.52 35.86 -56.28
C LEU A 5 5.06 37.24 -56.81
N ALA A 6 4.86 38.20 -55.94
CA ALA A 6 4.96 39.60 -56.25
C ALA A 6 6.10 40.22 -55.45
N ALA A 7 7.07 40.77 -56.15
CA ALA A 7 8.25 41.45 -55.64
C ALA A 7 7.88 42.76 -54.94
N MET A 8 8.44 42.98 -53.74
CA MET A 8 8.53 44.27 -53.12
C MET A 8 9.99 44.81 -53.10
N PRO A 9 10.18 46.10 -53.16
CA PRO A 9 11.54 46.66 -53.33
C PRO A 9 12.39 46.60 -52.09
N ALA A 10 13.70 46.46 -52.30
CA ALA A 10 14.71 46.44 -51.31
C ALA A 10 14.80 47.76 -50.53
N TRP A 11 14.59 47.73 -49.22
CA TRP A 11 15.09 48.70 -48.26
C TRP A 11 15.87 47.96 -47.18
N ALA A 12 17.11 48.52 -46.96
CA ALA A 12 18.08 48.20 -45.91
C ALA A 12 17.83 47.03 -45.00
N GLN A 13 18.60 45.95 -45.10
CA GLN A 13 18.75 44.86 -44.15
C GLN A 13 19.30 45.46 -42.82
N ALA A 14 18.43 45.63 -41.81
CA ALA A 14 18.87 45.59 -40.44
C ALA A 14 19.32 44.16 -40.16
N ALA A 15 20.45 44.01 -39.47
CA ALA A 15 21.02 42.72 -39.13
C ALA A 15 19.97 41.95 -38.30
N SER A 16 19.40 40.88 -38.88
CA SER A 16 18.45 40.00 -38.16
C SER A 16 19.21 39.05 -37.29
N TYR A 17 19.23 39.25 -36.00
CA TYR A 17 19.77 38.31 -35.03
C TYR A 17 18.85 37.10 -34.88
N PRO A 18 19.40 35.86 -34.82
CA PRO A 18 18.62 34.64 -34.67
C PRO A 18 17.82 34.65 -33.35
N ALA A 19 16.64 34.04 -33.36
CA ALA A 19 15.89 33.81 -32.13
C ALA A 19 16.60 32.79 -31.23
N TYR A 20 16.54 33.00 -29.91
CA TYR A 20 17.06 32.03 -28.94
C TYR A 20 16.37 30.67 -29.10
N GLN A 21 17.19 29.62 -29.13
CA GLN A 21 16.70 28.23 -29.14
C GLN A 21 17.29 27.47 -27.97
N ALA A 22 16.42 26.92 -27.13
CA ALA A 22 16.82 26.12 -25.98
C ALA A 22 17.66 24.90 -26.40
N GLY A 23 18.71 24.60 -25.64
CA GLY A 23 19.59 23.47 -25.91
C GLY A 23 20.65 23.71 -27.01
N THR A 24 20.71 24.91 -27.58
CA THR A 24 21.75 25.28 -28.56
C THR A 24 23.02 25.68 -27.81
N ALA A 25 24.17 25.15 -28.27
CA ALA A 25 25.46 25.50 -27.71
C ALA A 25 25.90 26.90 -28.20
N TYR A 26 25.60 27.93 -27.45
CA TYR A 26 26.03 29.29 -27.70
C TYR A 26 27.47 29.54 -27.22
N LYS A 27 28.16 30.43 -27.93
CA LYS A 27 29.53 30.85 -27.58
C LYS A 27 29.53 32.28 -27.04
N ALA A 28 30.56 32.64 -26.31
CA ALA A 28 30.77 34.02 -25.89
C ALA A 28 30.70 34.97 -27.09
N GLY A 29 29.87 36.02 -26.96
CA GLY A 29 29.66 37.00 -28.03
C GLY A 29 28.51 36.68 -29.00
N ASP A 30 27.92 35.48 -28.95
CA ASP A 30 26.73 35.18 -29.74
C ASP A 30 25.56 36.06 -29.30
N VAL A 31 24.89 36.67 -30.26
CA VAL A 31 23.74 37.57 -30.01
C VAL A 31 22.46 36.89 -30.55
N VAL A 32 21.48 36.86 -29.67
CA VAL A 32 20.16 36.26 -30.01
C VAL A 32 19.03 37.20 -29.64
N SER A 33 17.90 37.09 -30.30
CA SER A 33 16.66 37.74 -29.92
C SER A 33 15.80 36.83 -29.04
N ASN A 34 15.27 37.33 -27.92
CA ASN A 34 14.27 36.64 -27.09
C ASN A 34 13.43 37.68 -26.31
N ALA A 35 12.14 37.38 -26.11
CA ALA A 35 11.22 38.29 -25.38
C ALA A 35 11.27 39.78 -25.80
N GLY A 36 11.48 40.01 -27.10
CA GLY A 36 11.48 41.36 -27.67
C GLY A 36 12.78 42.20 -27.46
N ALA A 37 13.85 41.60 -26.95
CA ALA A 37 15.16 42.24 -26.76
C ALA A 37 16.30 41.37 -27.36
N LEU A 38 17.47 41.99 -27.51
CA LEU A 38 18.68 41.30 -27.95
C LEU A 38 19.58 41.03 -26.75
N TYR A 39 20.19 39.87 -26.73
CA TYR A 39 21.05 39.41 -25.65
C TYR A 39 22.32 38.80 -26.21
N GLU A 40 23.46 39.16 -25.63
CA GLU A 40 24.77 38.64 -25.95
C GLU A 40 25.20 37.64 -24.88
N CYS A 41 25.63 36.43 -25.30
CA CYS A 41 26.18 35.44 -24.39
C CYS A 41 27.50 35.94 -23.77
N LYS A 42 27.61 35.88 -22.43
CA LYS A 42 28.77 36.33 -21.67
C LYS A 42 29.98 35.45 -21.90
N GLU A 43 31.17 36.00 -21.61
CA GLU A 43 32.42 35.29 -21.70
C GLU A 43 32.60 34.22 -20.60
N PHE A 44 33.63 33.35 -20.80
CA PHE A 44 34.01 32.36 -19.82
C PHE A 44 34.24 33.01 -18.41
N PRO A 45 33.73 32.41 -17.31
CA PRO A 45 33.17 31.04 -17.20
C PRO A 45 31.66 30.91 -17.54
N TYR A 46 30.99 31.95 -17.89
CA TYR A 46 29.51 32.01 -18.03
C TYR A 46 28.99 31.58 -19.39
N SER A 47 29.83 31.53 -20.44
CA SER A 47 29.41 31.16 -21.78
C SER A 47 28.84 29.73 -21.88
N GLY A 48 29.27 28.81 -21.02
CA GLY A 48 28.70 27.45 -20.94
C GLY A 48 27.26 27.40 -20.47
N TRP A 49 26.75 28.47 -19.86
CA TRP A 49 25.36 28.52 -19.34
C TRP A 49 24.37 29.05 -20.36
N CYS A 50 24.82 29.74 -21.42
CA CYS A 50 23.94 30.31 -22.43
C CYS A 50 23.07 29.27 -23.17
N GLY A 51 23.54 28.04 -23.31
CA GLY A 51 22.80 26.92 -23.88
C GLY A 51 22.28 25.90 -22.86
N ALA A 52 22.56 26.10 -21.55
CA ALA A 52 22.13 25.23 -20.48
C ALA A 52 20.64 25.41 -20.18
N SER A 53 20.14 24.86 -19.08
CA SER A 53 18.74 24.85 -18.67
C SER A 53 17.94 26.12 -19.06
N PRO A 54 16.95 26.05 -19.94
CA PRO A 54 16.15 27.22 -20.33
C PRO A 54 15.39 27.85 -19.16
N TYR A 55 14.98 27.05 -18.19
CA TYR A 55 14.33 27.51 -16.98
C TYR A 55 15.19 28.51 -16.18
N HIS A 56 16.51 28.29 -16.12
CA HIS A 56 17.42 29.17 -15.41
C HIS A 56 18.00 30.28 -16.28
N TYR A 57 18.38 29.97 -17.54
CA TYR A 57 19.23 30.83 -18.33
C TYR A 57 18.64 31.30 -19.66
N ALA A 58 17.37 31.02 -20.00
CA ALA A 58 16.78 31.60 -21.21
C ALA A 58 16.85 33.12 -21.14
N PRO A 59 17.46 33.83 -22.12
CA PRO A 59 17.74 35.24 -22.03
C PRO A 59 16.49 36.11 -21.86
N GLY A 60 16.47 36.95 -20.85
CA GLY A 60 15.38 37.86 -20.50
C GLY A 60 14.16 37.23 -19.79
N VAL A 61 14.07 35.86 -19.68
CA VAL A 61 12.93 35.17 -19.07
C VAL A 61 13.32 34.10 -18.05
N GLY A 62 14.52 33.51 -18.13
CA GLY A 62 14.99 32.53 -17.15
C GLY A 62 15.21 33.15 -15.76
N ALA A 63 15.08 32.33 -14.71
CA ALA A 63 15.12 32.78 -13.32
C ALA A 63 16.41 33.56 -12.95
N VAL A 64 17.54 33.22 -13.58
CA VAL A 64 18.84 33.86 -13.39
C VAL A 64 19.54 34.13 -14.73
N TRP A 65 18.78 34.52 -15.73
CA TRP A 65 19.29 34.71 -17.10
C TRP A 65 20.48 35.70 -17.15
N ALA A 66 20.46 36.70 -16.28
CA ALA A 66 21.49 37.72 -16.25
C ALA A 66 22.89 37.19 -15.87
N ASP A 67 22.99 35.98 -15.35
CA ASP A 67 24.28 35.34 -15.09
C ASP A 67 24.94 34.86 -16.37
N ALA A 68 24.18 34.41 -17.35
CA ALA A 68 24.65 33.86 -18.63
C ALA A 68 24.67 34.91 -19.76
N TRP A 69 23.71 35.83 -19.77
CA TRP A 69 23.48 36.77 -20.84
C TRP A 69 23.59 38.24 -20.37
N LYS A 70 23.92 39.14 -21.26
CA LYS A 70 23.81 40.59 -21.09
C LYS A 70 22.97 41.17 -22.20
N LEU A 71 22.21 42.25 -21.89
CA LEU A 71 21.50 42.99 -22.92
C LEU A 71 22.48 43.54 -23.96
N PHE A 72 22.14 43.37 -25.23
CA PHE A 72 22.92 43.81 -26.34
C PHE A 72 22.23 45.00 -27.03
N ASN A 73 22.94 46.13 -27.18
CA ASN A 73 22.49 47.32 -27.88
C ASN A 73 23.38 47.53 -29.09
N ASP A 74 22.84 47.53 -30.27
CA ASP A 74 23.54 47.74 -31.56
C ASP A 74 23.78 49.22 -31.93
N GLY A 75 23.66 50.14 -30.95
CA GLY A 75 24.01 51.53 -31.12
C GLY A 75 23.04 52.43 -31.89
N GLY A 76 21.82 51.92 -32.17
CA GLY A 76 20.83 52.68 -32.93
C GLY A 76 19.54 52.86 -32.16
N THR A 77 19.26 54.08 -31.72
CA THR A 77 17.98 54.66 -31.27
C THR A 77 17.30 54.08 -30.04
N THR A 78 16.94 54.94 -29.09
CA THR A 78 16.07 54.64 -27.93
C THR A 78 14.95 53.70 -28.32
N PRO A 79 14.67 52.58 -27.60
CA PRO A 79 13.54 51.72 -27.93
C PRO A 79 12.26 52.51 -27.99
N GLY A 80 11.53 52.41 -29.09
CA GLY A 80 10.20 52.99 -29.21
C GLY A 80 9.25 52.44 -28.14
N LEU A 81 8.08 53.03 -28.05
CA LEU A 81 7.01 52.51 -27.16
C LEU A 81 6.67 51.06 -27.54
N GLY A 82 6.66 50.15 -26.56
CA GLY A 82 6.06 48.85 -26.67
C GLY A 82 4.74 48.77 -25.90
N LEU A 83 3.70 48.18 -26.53
CA LEU A 83 2.40 47.90 -25.94
C LEU A 83 2.24 46.39 -25.84
N ALA A 84 1.69 45.90 -24.70
CA ALA A 84 1.20 44.54 -24.55
C ALA A 84 -0.19 44.57 -23.89
N ILE A 85 -1.14 43.80 -24.41
CA ILE A 85 -2.47 43.70 -23.81
C ILE A 85 -2.37 42.88 -22.54
N SER A 86 -2.78 43.44 -21.41
CA SER A 86 -2.80 42.79 -20.10
C SER A 86 -4.22 42.32 -19.72
N SER A 87 -5.26 42.87 -20.34
CA SER A 87 -6.64 42.41 -20.18
C SER A 87 -7.44 42.74 -21.46
N PRO A 88 -8.28 41.82 -21.92
CA PRO A 88 -8.43 40.44 -21.48
C PRO A 88 -7.20 39.57 -21.78
N ALA A 89 -7.00 38.49 -21.02
CA ALA A 89 -5.95 37.53 -21.31
C ALA A 89 -6.24 36.78 -22.61
N LEU A 90 -5.18 36.40 -23.33
CA LEU A 90 -5.31 35.68 -24.60
C LEU A 90 -6.16 34.41 -24.45
N GLY A 91 -7.20 34.23 -25.26
CA GLY A 91 -8.10 33.08 -25.25
C GLY A 91 -9.14 33.06 -24.13
N SER A 92 -9.31 34.16 -23.37
CA SER A 92 -10.39 34.26 -22.38
C SER A 92 -11.78 34.28 -23.03
N ALA A 93 -12.80 33.87 -22.25
CA ALA A 93 -14.19 33.83 -22.71
C ALA A 93 -15.07 34.63 -21.71
N PHE A 94 -16.05 35.37 -22.25
CA PHE A 94 -16.96 36.18 -21.46
C PHE A 94 -18.40 35.96 -21.94
N ASN A 95 -19.36 36.11 -21.05
CA ASN A 95 -20.76 36.03 -21.48
C ASN A 95 -21.21 37.39 -22.07
N GLU A 96 -22.10 37.35 -23.04
CA GLU A 96 -22.69 38.54 -23.62
C GLU A 96 -23.37 39.42 -22.56
N GLY A 97 -23.18 40.71 -22.63
CA GLY A 97 -23.69 41.66 -21.66
C GLY A 97 -22.77 41.97 -20.47
N VAL A 98 -21.70 41.21 -20.29
CA VAL A 98 -20.77 41.43 -19.14
C VAL A 98 -19.74 42.51 -19.48
N PRO A 99 -19.42 43.45 -18.56
CA PRO A 99 -18.32 44.42 -18.75
C PRO A 99 -16.97 43.68 -18.75
N VAL A 100 -16.22 43.91 -19.82
CA VAL A 100 -14.86 43.37 -19.99
C VAL A 100 -13.85 44.46 -19.82
N ALA A 101 -12.89 44.32 -18.93
CA ALA A 101 -11.80 45.28 -18.74
C ALA A 101 -10.81 45.18 -19.92
N LEU A 102 -10.49 46.30 -20.55
CA LEU A 102 -9.46 46.43 -21.57
C LEU A 102 -8.28 47.15 -20.99
N ALA A 103 -7.08 46.60 -21.01
CA ALA A 103 -5.90 47.22 -20.43
C ALA A 103 -4.62 46.80 -21.14
N VAL A 104 -3.65 47.72 -21.17
CA VAL A 104 -2.30 47.47 -21.70
C VAL A 104 -1.23 47.79 -20.69
N THR A 105 -0.12 47.08 -20.80
CA THR A 105 1.15 47.40 -20.15
C THR A 105 2.10 48.07 -21.14
N LEU A 106 2.90 49.00 -20.67
CA LEU A 106 3.86 49.76 -21.49
C LEU A 106 5.28 49.31 -21.22
N SER A 107 6.09 49.28 -22.28
CA SER A 107 7.55 49.14 -22.19
C SER A 107 8.25 50.15 -23.08
N GLY A 108 9.50 50.49 -22.78
CA GLY A 108 10.24 51.50 -23.54
C GLY A 108 9.85 52.96 -23.22
N ASN A 109 10.08 53.86 -24.19
CA ASN A 109 9.81 55.31 -23.98
C ASN A 109 8.34 55.64 -24.31
N SER A 110 7.60 55.93 -23.27
CA SER A 110 6.16 56.32 -23.40
C SER A 110 5.92 57.84 -23.34
N SER A 111 6.94 58.65 -23.37
CA SER A 111 6.77 60.13 -23.23
C SER A 111 5.96 60.83 -24.34
N ALA A 112 5.87 60.21 -25.51
CA ALA A 112 5.07 60.70 -26.64
C ALA A 112 3.65 60.14 -26.66
N LEU A 113 3.30 59.21 -25.78
CA LEU A 113 1.99 58.55 -25.72
C LEU A 113 0.96 59.47 -25.09
N VAL A 114 -0.11 59.79 -25.82
CA VAL A 114 -1.20 60.64 -25.37
C VAL A 114 -2.48 59.87 -25.14
N LYS A 115 -2.74 58.82 -25.91
CA LYS A 115 -3.93 57.97 -25.76
C LYS A 115 -3.67 56.57 -26.23
N VAL A 116 -4.45 55.62 -25.70
CA VAL A 116 -4.56 54.25 -26.16
C VAL A 116 -5.97 54.01 -26.67
N GLU A 117 -6.11 53.60 -27.91
CA GLU A 117 -7.37 53.21 -28.53
C GLU A 117 -7.52 51.72 -28.52
N TYR A 118 -8.70 51.22 -28.15
CA TYR A 118 -9.05 49.79 -28.16
C TYR A 118 -10.06 49.55 -29.26
N LEU A 119 -9.74 48.58 -30.13
CA LEU A 119 -10.62 48.22 -31.26
C LEU A 119 -10.94 46.72 -31.13
N ILE A 120 -12.22 46.37 -31.27
CA ILE A 120 -12.65 44.99 -31.33
C ILE A 120 -13.15 44.74 -32.75
N ASP A 121 -12.63 43.71 -33.38
CA ASP A 121 -12.89 43.37 -34.80
C ASP A 121 -12.68 44.54 -35.74
N GLY A 122 -11.69 45.36 -35.43
CA GLY A 122 -11.35 46.52 -36.21
C GLY A 122 -12.22 47.79 -35.95
N GLN A 123 -13.23 47.69 -35.08
CA GLN A 123 -14.09 48.83 -34.72
C GLN A 123 -13.62 49.46 -33.40
N PRO A 124 -13.42 50.78 -33.30
CA PRO A 124 -13.04 51.42 -32.07
C PRO A 124 -14.18 51.33 -31.03
N VAL A 125 -13.85 50.73 -29.86
CA VAL A 125 -14.85 50.52 -28.79
C VAL A 125 -14.54 51.34 -27.51
N ALA A 126 -13.28 51.72 -27.29
CA ALA A 126 -12.90 52.55 -26.15
C ALA A 126 -11.60 53.28 -26.38
N VAL A 127 -11.38 54.34 -25.60
CA VAL A 127 -10.15 55.18 -25.59
C VAL A 127 -9.77 55.47 -24.16
N SER A 128 -8.47 55.32 -23.83
CA SER A 128 -7.90 55.77 -22.59
C SER A 128 -6.90 56.89 -22.84
N SER A 129 -7.01 58.04 -22.14
CA SER A 129 -6.19 59.24 -22.36
C SER A 129 -5.16 59.47 -21.19
N GLY A 130 -4.89 58.48 -20.40
CA GLY A 130 -3.95 58.52 -19.30
C GLY A 130 -3.82 57.21 -18.54
N ALA A 131 -2.73 57.08 -17.74
CA ALA A 131 -2.56 55.90 -16.91
C ALA A 131 -3.71 55.75 -15.90
N PRO A 132 -4.14 54.49 -15.66
CA PRO A 132 -3.51 53.21 -15.96
C PRO A 132 -3.77 52.63 -17.36
N TRP A 133 -4.07 53.45 -18.37
CA TRP A 133 -4.27 53.02 -19.78
C TRP A 133 -5.26 51.84 -19.89
N SER A 134 -6.38 51.96 -19.23
CA SER A 134 -7.47 50.97 -19.22
C SER A 134 -8.81 51.57 -19.61
N ALA A 135 -9.69 50.73 -20.08
CA ALA A 135 -11.05 51.05 -20.45
C ALA A 135 -11.97 49.83 -20.18
N SER A 136 -13.27 49.99 -20.39
CA SER A 136 -14.21 48.88 -20.29
C SER A 136 -15.07 48.83 -21.57
N TRP A 137 -15.40 47.61 -21.98
CA TRP A 137 -16.29 47.33 -23.06
C TRP A 137 -17.34 46.33 -22.59
N VAL A 138 -18.59 46.49 -22.99
CA VAL A 138 -19.63 45.46 -22.71
C VAL A 138 -19.58 44.42 -23.80
N ALA A 139 -19.41 43.18 -23.44
CA ALA A 139 -19.30 42.06 -24.37
C ALA A 139 -20.59 41.97 -25.26
N THR A 140 -20.44 42.10 -26.56
CA THR A 140 -21.53 41.98 -27.54
C THR A 140 -21.05 41.19 -28.73
N GLY A 141 -21.97 40.42 -29.36
CA GLY A 141 -21.70 39.63 -30.53
C GLY A 141 -21.06 38.29 -30.18
N VAL A 142 -21.89 37.25 -30.13
CA VAL A 142 -21.45 35.88 -29.79
C VAL A 142 -20.46 35.33 -30.83
N GLY A 143 -19.32 34.85 -30.37
CA GLY A 143 -18.27 34.27 -31.19
C GLY A 143 -16.87 34.74 -30.83
N PRO A 144 -15.86 34.35 -31.62
CA PRO A 144 -14.49 34.81 -31.44
C PRO A 144 -14.30 36.25 -31.84
N HIS A 145 -13.59 37.04 -31.07
CA HIS A 145 -13.27 38.45 -31.25
C HIS A 145 -11.76 38.71 -31.25
N GLN A 146 -11.35 39.75 -31.98
CA GLN A 146 -9.95 40.21 -31.98
C GLN A 146 -9.89 41.62 -31.38
N LEU A 147 -9.15 41.74 -30.26
CA LEU A 147 -8.84 43.02 -29.66
C LEU A 147 -7.51 43.53 -30.23
N LYS A 148 -7.54 44.75 -30.73
CA LYS A 148 -6.34 45.51 -31.08
C LYS A 148 -6.23 46.75 -30.22
N SER A 149 -5.09 47.02 -29.64
CA SER A 149 -4.78 48.27 -28.92
C SER A 149 -3.75 49.06 -29.69
N ARG A 150 -3.95 50.38 -29.78
CA ARG A 150 -3.07 51.37 -30.46
C ARG A 150 -2.68 52.48 -29.52
N GLY A 151 -1.38 52.66 -29.34
CA GLY A 151 -0.85 53.84 -28.64
C GLY A 151 -0.58 54.95 -29.64
N LEU A 152 -1.15 56.14 -29.42
CA LEU A 152 -1.07 57.29 -30.31
C LEU A 152 -0.42 58.47 -29.64
N ASP A 153 0.30 59.27 -30.44
CA ASP A 153 0.84 60.59 -30.04
C ASP A 153 -0.20 61.73 -30.17
N LYS A 154 0.21 62.99 -29.92
CA LYS A 154 -0.63 64.15 -29.99
C LYS A 154 -1.15 64.46 -31.40
N ASP A 155 -0.47 63.99 -32.44
CA ASP A 155 -0.81 64.18 -33.86
C ASP A 155 -1.61 63.01 -34.45
N GLY A 156 -1.90 62.02 -33.62
CA GLY A 156 -2.66 60.83 -34.02
C GLY A 156 -1.81 59.73 -34.71
N THR A 157 -0.49 59.83 -34.67
CA THR A 157 0.41 58.82 -35.20
C THR A 157 0.47 57.62 -34.30
N VAL A 158 0.37 56.42 -34.88
CA VAL A 158 0.47 55.18 -34.11
C VAL A 158 1.95 54.92 -33.71
N LEU A 159 2.20 54.88 -32.40
CA LEU A 159 3.51 54.64 -31.84
C LEU A 159 3.78 53.14 -31.63
N SER A 160 2.76 52.36 -31.25
CA SER A 160 2.81 50.90 -31.07
C SER A 160 1.42 50.30 -31.14
N GLU A 161 1.36 49.02 -31.48
CA GLU A 161 0.11 48.24 -31.51
C GLU A 161 0.33 46.88 -30.80
N ALA A 162 -0.74 46.30 -30.23
CA ALA A 162 -0.80 44.93 -29.73
C ALA A 162 -2.16 44.31 -30.05
N ASP A 163 -2.18 42.99 -30.25
CA ASP A 163 -3.36 42.21 -30.58
C ASP A 163 -3.56 41.08 -29.55
N ALA A 164 -4.83 40.74 -29.27
CA ALA A 164 -5.23 39.59 -28.47
C ALA A 164 -6.55 39.03 -28.96
N SER A 165 -6.78 37.75 -28.83
CA SER A 165 -8.07 37.12 -29.17
C SER A 165 -8.78 36.66 -27.92
N PHE A 166 -10.11 36.75 -27.91
CA PHE A 166 -10.98 36.26 -26.84
C PHE A 166 -12.32 35.82 -27.48
N SER A 167 -13.25 35.25 -26.71
CA SER A 167 -14.58 34.87 -27.20
C SER A 167 -15.70 35.45 -26.33
N VAL A 168 -16.85 35.64 -26.94
CA VAL A 168 -18.12 36.00 -26.28
C VAL A 168 -19.08 34.82 -26.44
N ASN A 169 -19.57 34.31 -25.31
CA ASN A 169 -20.54 33.25 -25.25
C ASN A 169 -21.96 33.81 -25.20
N ALA A 170 -22.92 33.14 -25.83
CA ALA A 170 -24.33 33.47 -25.68
C ALA A 170 -24.76 33.28 -24.21
N VAL A 171 -25.57 34.17 -23.70
CA VAL A 171 -26.25 33.99 -22.42
C VAL A 171 -27.36 32.95 -22.66
N VAL A 172 -27.18 31.78 -22.04
CA VAL A 172 -28.23 30.77 -22.03
C VAL A 172 -29.30 31.24 -21.04
N ALA A 173 -30.57 31.29 -21.51
CA ALA A 173 -31.66 31.62 -20.61
C ALA A 173 -31.76 30.56 -19.51
N PRO A 174 -32.01 30.96 -18.23
CA PRO A 174 -32.21 30.01 -17.17
C PRO A 174 -33.36 29.05 -17.48
N GLU A 175 -33.07 27.73 -17.43
CA GLU A 175 -34.07 26.67 -17.56
C GLU A 175 -33.98 25.79 -16.31
N ALA A 176 -35.11 25.22 -15.90
CA ALA A 176 -35.10 24.31 -14.76
C ALA A 176 -34.27 23.05 -15.06
N PRO A 177 -33.46 22.54 -14.11
CA PRO A 177 -32.65 21.36 -14.33
C PRO A 177 -33.49 20.13 -14.73
N GLY A 178 -33.01 19.37 -15.72
CA GLY A 178 -33.55 18.05 -16.03
C GLY A 178 -33.04 17.02 -15.06
N VAL A 179 -33.89 16.23 -14.39
CA VAL A 179 -33.50 15.31 -13.33
C VAL A 179 -34.02 13.89 -13.58
N SER A 180 -33.22 12.88 -13.36
CA SER A 180 -33.66 11.48 -13.34
C SER A 180 -32.90 10.68 -12.29
N ILE A 181 -33.54 9.68 -11.67
CA ILE A 181 -32.88 8.73 -10.78
C ILE A 181 -32.22 7.66 -11.66
N SER A 182 -30.90 7.50 -11.51
CA SER A 182 -30.12 6.47 -12.20
C SER A 182 -29.95 5.18 -11.38
N SER A 183 -30.02 5.30 -10.06
CA SER A 183 -29.98 4.18 -9.12
C SER A 183 -30.70 4.61 -7.82
N PRO A 184 -31.47 3.71 -7.19
CA PRO A 184 -31.85 2.36 -7.62
C PRO A 184 -32.83 2.37 -8.79
N ALA A 185 -32.92 1.23 -9.51
CA ALA A 185 -33.90 1.06 -10.59
C ALA A 185 -35.34 0.97 -10.02
N ASN A 186 -36.35 1.32 -10.82
CA ASN A 186 -37.73 1.16 -10.43
C ASN A 186 -38.06 -0.32 -10.16
N GLY A 187 -38.70 -0.59 -9.03
CA GLY A 187 -38.99 -1.96 -8.54
C GLY A 187 -37.82 -2.63 -7.84
N ALA A 188 -36.69 -1.93 -7.63
CA ALA A 188 -35.54 -2.51 -6.92
C ALA A 188 -35.91 -2.91 -5.48
N LYS A 189 -35.32 -4.01 -5.01
CA LYS A 189 -35.40 -4.43 -3.63
C LYS A 189 -34.26 -3.80 -2.84
N VAL A 190 -34.56 -3.17 -1.73
CA VAL A 190 -33.62 -2.56 -0.81
C VAL A 190 -33.82 -3.10 0.59
N THR A 191 -32.76 -3.18 1.37
CA THR A 191 -32.81 -3.82 2.69
C THR A 191 -33.17 -2.82 3.79
N LEU A 192 -34.12 -3.18 4.65
CA LEU A 192 -34.48 -2.41 5.84
C LEU A 192 -33.25 -2.16 6.71
N GLY A 193 -33.03 -0.91 7.13
CA GLY A 193 -31.91 -0.50 7.98
C GLY A 193 -30.55 -0.39 7.25
N ARG A 194 -30.47 -0.72 5.96
CA ARG A 194 -29.26 -0.50 5.16
C ARG A 194 -29.31 0.82 4.39
N SER A 195 -28.19 1.52 4.35
CA SER A 195 -28.05 2.73 3.55
C SER A 195 -28.12 2.40 2.06
N VAL A 196 -28.95 3.14 1.33
CA VAL A 196 -29.16 3.04 -0.10
C VAL A 196 -28.67 4.34 -0.72
N ALA A 197 -27.69 4.26 -1.60
CA ALA A 197 -27.25 5.41 -2.38
C ALA A 197 -28.23 5.67 -3.53
N VAL A 198 -28.89 6.82 -3.50
CA VAL A 198 -29.81 7.27 -4.57
C VAL A 198 -29.05 8.23 -5.47
N SER A 199 -28.67 7.79 -6.65
CA SER A 199 -27.88 8.55 -7.62
C SER A 199 -28.77 9.17 -8.67
N GLY A 200 -28.47 10.43 -9.06
CA GLY A 200 -29.21 11.17 -10.06
C GLY A 200 -28.35 11.58 -11.27
N ASN A 201 -28.94 11.51 -12.46
CA ASN A 201 -28.45 12.24 -13.61
C ASN A 201 -29.16 13.59 -13.65
N VAL A 202 -28.40 14.66 -13.58
CA VAL A 202 -28.92 16.03 -13.66
C VAL A 202 -28.29 16.71 -14.84
N THR A 203 -29.14 17.30 -15.71
CA THR A 203 -28.73 18.10 -16.85
C THR A 203 -29.25 19.51 -16.66
N ASP A 204 -28.40 20.48 -16.94
CA ASP A 204 -28.74 21.89 -16.82
C ASP A 204 -28.06 22.68 -17.92
N ALA A 205 -28.83 23.57 -18.58
CA ALA A 205 -28.38 24.27 -19.80
C ALA A 205 -27.28 25.30 -19.51
N ASN A 206 -27.34 25.95 -18.36
CA ASN A 206 -26.37 26.94 -17.87
C ASN A 206 -25.37 26.37 -16.87
N ASN A 207 -25.49 25.08 -16.50
CA ASN A 207 -24.57 24.32 -15.69
C ASN A 207 -24.33 24.94 -14.29
N ASP A 208 -25.43 25.35 -13.64
CA ASP A 208 -25.38 26.06 -12.36
C ASP A 208 -26.26 25.44 -11.29
N VAL A 209 -26.51 24.13 -11.34
CA VAL A 209 -27.25 23.40 -10.31
C VAL A 209 -26.65 23.67 -8.93
N ALA A 210 -27.47 24.14 -8.00
CA ALA A 210 -27.05 24.51 -6.66
C ALA A 210 -27.13 23.35 -5.67
N ARG A 211 -28.14 22.49 -5.80
CA ARG A 211 -28.32 21.30 -4.95
C ARG A 211 -29.30 20.31 -5.55
N VAL A 212 -29.21 19.06 -5.11
CA VAL A 212 -30.16 17.98 -5.39
C VAL A 212 -30.68 17.41 -4.08
N GLU A 213 -31.97 17.39 -3.89
CA GLU A 213 -32.64 16.91 -2.68
C GLU A 213 -33.32 15.57 -2.94
N LEU A 214 -33.21 14.63 -2.02
CA LEU A 214 -33.96 13.37 -2.06
C LEU A 214 -35.21 13.44 -1.19
N TYR A 215 -36.33 13.07 -1.78
CA TYR A 215 -37.60 12.88 -1.10
C TYR A 215 -37.97 11.39 -1.12
N VAL A 216 -38.37 10.87 0.02
CA VAL A 216 -38.93 9.52 0.19
C VAL A 216 -40.33 9.65 0.77
N ASP A 217 -41.31 9.07 0.08
CA ASP A 217 -42.73 9.18 0.41
C ASP A 217 -43.18 10.63 0.62
N GLY A 218 -42.61 11.55 -0.20
CA GLY A 218 -42.91 12.98 -0.16
C GLY A 218 -42.21 13.74 0.97
N LYS A 219 -41.36 13.10 1.79
CA LYS A 219 -40.60 13.75 2.85
C LYS A 219 -39.12 13.86 2.44
N LYS A 220 -38.52 15.05 2.56
CA LYS A 220 -37.09 15.27 2.34
C LYS A 220 -36.30 14.46 3.38
N VAL A 221 -35.31 13.68 2.89
CA VAL A 221 -34.45 12.83 3.72
C VAL A 221 -32.96 13.21 3.62
N GLY A 222 -32.57 13.99 2.59
CA GLY A 222 -31.21 14.46 2.45
C GLY A 222 -31.04 15.35 1.24
N GLU A 223 -29.83 15.88 1.06
CA GLU A 223 -29.45 16.69 -0.11
C GLU A 223 -27.97 16.50 -0.43
N ASP A 224 -27.63 16.81 -1.69
CA ASP A 224 -26.26 16.89 -2.20
C ASP A 224 -26.08 18.24 -2.90
N VAL A 225 -24.92 18.88 -2.72
CA VAL A 225 -24.61 20.23 -3.24
C VAL A 225 -23.52 20.23 -4.32
N SER A 226 -23.08 19.05 -4.75
CA SER A 226 -22.02 18.90 -5.73
C SER A 226 -22.15 17.62 -6.57
N ALA A 227 -21.80 17.68 -7.85
CA ALA A 227 -21.71 16.48 -8.67
C ALA A 227 -20.48 15.62 -8.31
N PRO A 228 -20.58 14.28 -8.44
CA PRO A 228 -21.72 13.49 -8.94
C PRO A 228 -22.85 13.39 -7.92
N TRP A 229 -24.10 13.66 -8.36
CA TRP A 229 -25.25 13.79 -7.51
C TRP A 229 -25.70 12.48 -6.89
N GLN A 230 -25.55 12.36 -5.55
CA GLN A 230 -25.88 11.15 -4.81
C GLN A 230 -26.33 11.48 -3.39
N VAL A 231 -27.49 11.01 -2.99
CA VAL A 231 -28.01 11.19 -1.63
C VAL A 231 -28.23 9.83 -0.99
N SER A 232 -27.69 9.61 0.19
CA SER A 232 -27.86 8.38 0.96
C SER A 232 -29.19 8.39 1.72
N TRP A 233 -29.90 7.27 1.69
CA TRP A 233 -31.14 7.05 2.44
C TRP A 233 -31.15 5.69 3.13
N THR A 234 -31.52 5.66 4.41
CA THR A 234 -31.66 4.42 5.17
C THR A 234 -33.15 4.14 5.44
N PRO A 235 -33.75 3.11 4.81
CA PRO A 235 -35.14 2.73 5.03
C PRO A 235 -35.38 2.36 6.49
N GLN A 236 -36.42 2.98 7.12
CA GLN A 236 -36.77 2.74 8.51
C GLN A 236 -38.03 1.85 8.67
N SER A 237 -38.75 1.54 7.60
CA SER A 237 -39.95 0.73 7.60
C SER A 237 -40.03 -0.18 6.38
N LYS A 238 -40.56 -1.39 6.58
CA LYS A 238 -40.77 -2.39 5.51
C LYS A 238 -41.96 -1.96 4.59
N GLY A 239 -41.85 -2.27 3.32
CA GLY A 239 -42.91 -2.02 2.34
C GLY A 239 -42.44 -1.21 1.15
N ALA A 240 -43.35 -0.73 0.32
CA ALA A 240 -43.02 0.14 -0.81
C ALA A 240 -42.58 1.50 -0.28
N ALA A 241 -41.58 2.08 -0.94
CA ALA A 241 -41.12 3.45 -0.71
C ALA A 241 -40.94 4.16 -2.07
N ALA A 242 -41.44 5.39 -2.15
CA ALA A 242 -41.42 6.21 -3.36
C ALA A 242 -40.30 7.26 -3.30
N LEU A 243 -39.31 7.11 -4.18
CA LEU A 243 -38.14 7.98 -4.25
C LEU A 243 -38.33 9.05 -5.33
N LYS A 244 -37.94 10.30 -5.04
CA LYS A 244 -37.94 11.42 -5.97
C LYS A 244 -36.74 12.32 -5.73
N LEU A 245 -36.03 12.69 -6.77
CA LEU A 245 -34.99 13.71 -6.71
C LEU A 245 -35.54 15.05 -7.21
N VAL A 246 -35.13 16.11 -6.52
CA VAL A 246 -35.50 17.49 -6.83
C VAL A 246 -34.20 18.30 -6.93
N ALA A 247 -33.87 18.79 -8.12
CA ALA A 247 -32.73 19.67 -8.32
C ALA A 247 -33.17 21.15 -8.34
N THR A 248 -32.36 21.99 -7.76
CA THR A 248 -32.56 23.45 -7.77
C THR A 248 -31.29 24.12 -8.28
N ASP A 249 -31.40 25.02 -9.23
CA ASP A 249 -30.31 25.87 -9.70
C ASP A 249 -30.07 27.12 -8.85
N LYS A 250 -29.14 27.94 -9.26
CA LYS A 250 -28.83 29.22 -8.53
C LYS A 250 -29.88 30.28 -8.70
N GLU A 251 -30.70 30.23 -9.74
CA GLU A 251 -31.86 31.10 -9.96
C GLU A 251 -33.12 30.60 -9.26
N ASN A 252 -33.05 29.50 -8.53
CA ASN A 252 -34.17 28.83 -7.85
C ASN A 252 -35.21 28.22 -8.76
N LEU A 253 -34.82 27.86 -9.99
CA LEU A 253 -35.65 27.03 -10.83
C LEU A 253 -35.54 25.59 -10.39
N VAL A 254 -36.62 24.84 -10.45
CA VAL A 254 -36.73 23.51 -9.85
C VAL A 254 -37.10 22.51 -10.92
N GLY A 255 -36.30 21.47 -10.99
CA GLY A 255 -36.58 20.26 -11.76
C GLY A 255 -36.82 19.05 -10.87
N GLU A 256 -37.73 18.17 -11.26
CA GLU A 256 -38.07 16.98 -10.48
C GLU A 256 -37.88 15.70 -11.33
N SER A 257 -37.41 14.64 -10.73
CA SER A 257 -37.36 13.33 -11.38
C SER A 257 -38.74 12.68 -11.47
N ALA A 258 -38.88 11.73 -12.39
CA ALA A 258 -39.94 10.74 -12.24
C ALA A 258 -39.80 10.00 -10.92
N GLN A 259 -40.91 9.55 -10.35
CA GLN A 259 -40.88 8.71 -9.15
C GLN A 259 -40.30 7.34 -9.46
N VAL A 260 -39.47 6.85 -8.57
CA VAL A 260 -38.94 5.49 -8.58
C VAL A 260 -39.43 4.77 -7.33
N ASP A 261 -40.20 3.71 -7.52
CA ASP A 261 -40.69 2.89 -6.42
C ASP A 261 -39.70 1.77 -6.11
N VAL A 262 -39.37 1.61 -4.85
CA VAL A 262 -38.53 0.50 -4.38
C VAL A 262 -39.28 -0.30 -3.34
N GLN A 263 -38.94 -1.59 -3.20
CA GLN A 263 -39.50 -2.47 -2.20
C GLN A 263 -38.50 -2.65 -1.06
N VAL A 264 -38.82 -2.10 0.13
CA VAL A 264 -38.04 -2.32 1.35
C VAL A 264 -38.40 -3.68 1.93
N GLU A 265 -37.44 -4.57 1.98
CA GLU A 265 -37.59 -5.93 2.56
C GLU A 265 -36.71 -6.06 3.80
N GLU A 266 -37.13 -6.89 4.75
CA GLU A 266 -36.23 -7.30 5.82
C GLU A 266 -35.03 -8.03 5.18
N ALA A 267 -33.84 -7.93 5.78
CA ALA A 267 -32.72 -8.76 5.40
C ALA A 267 -33.22 -10.23 5.37
N ALA A 268 -33.18 -10.84 4.20
CA ALA A 268 -33.65 -12.21 4.06
C ALA A 268 -32.85 -13.08 5.03
N LEU A 269 -33.54 -13.69 5.99
CA LEU A 269 -32.97 -14.80 6.75
C LEU A 269 -32.60 -15.87 5.71
N PRO A 270 -31.37 -16.40 5.71
CA PRO A 270 -30.95 -17.36 4.71
C PRO A 270 -31.90 -18.56 4.72
N PRO A 271 -32.29 -19.07 3.54
CA PRO A 271 -33.12 -20.26 3.48
C PRO A 271 -32.40 -21.45 4.12
N THR A 272 -33.06 -22.09 5.06
CA THR A 272 -32.62 -23.37 5.64
C THR A 272 -32.76 -24.44 4.57
N GLY A 273 -31.69 -24.66 3.79
CA GLY A 273 -31.70 -25.73 2.77
C GLY A 273 -30.64 -25.54 1.67
N GLY A 274 -29.53 -26.17 1.85
CA GLY A 274 -28.61 -26.67 0.83
C GLY A 274 -28.21 -25.80 -0.34
N ASN A 275 -27.60 -24.65 -0.11
CA ASN A 275 -26.66 -23.97 -1.03
C ASN A 275 -25.95 -22.87 -0.25
N LEU A 276 -24.65 -22.93 -0.20
CA LEU A 276 -23.62 -21.90 0.07
C LEU A 276 -24.08 -20.53 0.69
N SER A 277 -25.09 -20.53 1.57
CA SER A 277 -25.62 -19.31 2.18
C SER A 277 -24.72 -18.83 3.30
N CYS A 278 -24.48 -17.52 3.36
CA CYS A 278 -23.79 -16.85 4.45
C CYS A 278 -24.65 -16.87 5.73
N ASP A 279 -24.10 -17.46 6.80
CA ASP A 279 -24.53 -17.19 8.16
C ASP A 279 -23.51 -16.21 8.79
N ILE A 280 -23.89 -14.98 9.03
CA ILE A 280 -23.01 -13.96 9.60
C ILE A 280 -22.43 -14.36 10.97
N ARG A 281 -23.10 -15.24 11.71
CA ARG A 281 -22.60 -15.76 12.98
C ARG A 281 -21.51 -16.80 12.79
N GLN A 282 -21.49 -17.51 11.68
CA GLN A 282 -20.46 -18.49 11.34
C GLN A 282 -19.26 -17.88 10.58
N ILE A 283 -19.37 -16.62 10.17
CA ILE A 283 -18.35 -15.81 9.48
C ILE A 283 -17.98 -16.37 8.11
N TYR A 284 -17.71 -17.66 7.98
CA TYR A 284 -17.30 -18.31 6.72
C TYR A 284 -18.37 -19.22 6.17
N ARG A 285 -18.53 -19.22 4.87
CA ARG A 285 -19.31 -20.20 4.11
C ARG A 285 -18.62 -21.56 4.13
N PRO A 286 -19.34 -22.66 3.79
CA PRO A 286 -18.73 -24.00 3.71
C PRO A 286 -17.57 -24.11 2.69
N ASP A 287 -17.53 -23.25 1.68
CA ASP A 287 -16.44 -23.18 0.68
C ASP A 287 -15.23 -22.35 1.18
N GLY A 288 -15.26 -21.87 2.43
CA GLY A 288 -14.18 -21.15 3.07
C GLY A 288 -14.11 -19.66 2.76
N TYR A 289 -15.03 -19.11 1.96
CA TYR A 289 -15.12 -17.68 1.76
C TYR A 289 -15.85 -16.99 2.91
N GLU A 290 -15.40 -15.80 3.26
CA GLU A 290 -15.98 -15.02 4.34
C GLU A 290 -17.29 -14.35 3.92
N CYS A 291 -18.22 -14.24 4.86
CA CYS A 291 -19.48 -13.53 4.73
C CYS A 291 -19.26 -12.04 5.03
N MET A 292 -19.18 -11.22 4.00
CA MET A 292 -18.89 -9.78 4.11
C MET A 292 -19.99 -8.88 3.51
N GLY A 293 -21.15 -9.47 3.17
CA GLY A 293 -22.18 -8.80 2.38
C GLY A 293 -22.03 -9.12 0.89
N ASP A 294 -23.05 -8.76 0.10
CA ASP A 294 -23.10 -9.13 -1.32
C ASP A 294 -22.24 -8.23 -2.21
N ASP A 295 -21.81 -7.09 -1.70
CA ASP A 295 -21.05 -6.04 -2.41
C ASP A 295 -19.56 -6.02 -2.03
N HIS A 296 -19.10 -6.96 -1.22
CA HIS A 296 -17.69 -7.05 -0.81
C HIS A 296 -17.07 -8.38 -1.23
N ALA A 297 -16.21 -8.34 -2.25
CA ALA A 297 -15.44 -9.50 -2.69
C ALA A 297 -14.14 -9.71 -1.88
N ARG A 298 -13.70 -8.68 -1.17
CA ARG A 298 -12.46 -8.65 -0.38
C ARG A 298 -12.64 -7.78 0.85
N ARG A 299 -11.76 -7.96 1.85
CA ARG A 299 -11.83 -7.20 3.10
C ARG A 299 -11.39 -5.75 2.89
N VAL A 300 -12.18 -4.85 3.48
CA VAL A 300 -11.84 -3.44 3.70
C VAL A 300 -11.85 -3.24 5.20
N ILE A 301 -10.67 -3.16 5.81
CA ILE A 301 -10.48 -3.17 7.26
C ILE A 301 -9.98 -1.81 7.72
N GLY A 302 -10.71 -1.14 8.60
CA GLY A 302 -10.31 0.14 9.18
C GLY A 302 -9.97 0.02 10.66
N TYR A 303 -8.81 0.59 11.07
CA TYR A 303 -8.52 0.79 12.49
C TYR A 303 -9.16 2.09 12.97
N PHE A 304 -10.03 1.98 13.97
CA PHE A 304 -10.65 3.10 14.68
C PHE A 304 -9.92 3.33 16.00
N THR A 305 -9.37 4.52 16.19
CA THR A 305 -8.54 4.86 17.35
C THR A 305 -9.34 5.54 18.45
N SER A 306 -9.18 5.07 19.71
CA SER A 306 -9.97 5.49 20.86
C SER A 306 -9.74 6.95 21.30
N TRP A 307 -8.59 7.53 20.96
CA TRP A 307 -8.15 8.84 21.47
C TRP A 307 -8.62 10.05 20.67
N ARG A 308 -9.28 9.86 19.50
CA ARG A 308 -9.81 10.97 18.69
C ARG A 308 -11.16 11.47 19.18
N THR A 309 -11.24 11.80 20.47
CA THR A 309 -12.51 12.07 21.18
C THR A 309 -12.97 13.52 21.12
N GLY A 310 -12.24 14.43 20.51
CA GLY A 310 -12.51 15.88 20.58
C GLY A 310 -12.09 16.55 21.88
N LYS A 311 -11.36 15.83 22.74
CA LYS A 311 -10.85 16.36 24.00
C LYS A 311 -9.89 17.54 23.77
N ASN A 312 -9.94 18.52 24.65
CA ASN A 312 -9.13 19.74 24.60
C ASN A 312 -9.33 20.59 23.32
N GLY A 313 -10.50 20.49 22.67
CA GLY A 313 -10.82 21.24 21.46
C GLY A 313 -10.17 20.71 20.19
N LEU A 314 -9.52 19.53 20.23
CA LEU A 314 -9.04 18.84 19.04
C LEU A 314 -10.22 18.36 18.20
N PRO A 315 -10.10 18.31 16.87
CA PRO A 315 -11.09 17.68 16.02
C PRO A 315 -11.33 16.22 16.43
N ALA A 316 -12.59 15.82 16.53
CA ALA A 316 -12.98 14.45 16.84
C ALA A 316 -13.11 13.63 15.56
N TYR A 317 -12.86 12.34 15.69
CA TYR A 317 -13.31 11.31 14.75
C TYR A 317 -14.00 10.23 15.57
N LEU A 318 -15.31 10.18 15.48
CA LEU A 318 -16.16 9.33 16.33
C LEU A 318 -16.73 8.17 15.52
N VAL A 319 -17.42 7.27 16.20
CA VAL A 319 -18.00 6.06 15.58
C VAL A 319 -19.03 6.40 14.49
N ASN A 320 -19.74 7.52 14.59
CA ASN A 320 -20.66 8.04 13.57
C ASN A 320 -19.95 8.58 12.32
N ASP A 321 -18.65 8.90 12.39
CA ASP A 321 -17.86 9.38 11.27
C ASP A 321 -17.29 8.23 10.43
N ILE A 322 -17.35 7.00 10.95
CA ILE A 322 -16.90 5.81 10.26
C ILE A 322 -17.76 5.56 9.00
N PRO A 323 -17.17 5.34 7.83
CA PRO A 323 -17.91 4.96 6.62
C PRO A 323 -18.33 3.48 6.64
N TRP A 324 -19.28 3.17 7.53
CA TRP A 324 -19.74 1.81 7.83
C TRP A 324 -20.18 1.01 6.60
N ASP A 325 -20.75 1.67 5.62
CA ASP A 325 -21.22 1.08 4.36
C ASP A 325 -20.08 0.75 3.37
N LYS A 326 -18.85 1.17 3.68
CA LYS A 326 -17.65 0.91 2.86
C LYS A 326 -16.70 -0.12 3.48
N LEU A 327 -16.95 -0.52 4.71
CA LEU A 327 -16.08 -1.39 5.49
C LEU A 327 -16.66 -2.78 5.66
N THR A 328 -15.79 -3.77 5.72
CA THR A 328 -16.14 -5.15 6.11
C THR A 328 -15.79 -5.42 7.58
N HIS A 329 -14.72 -4.76 8.05
CA HIS A 329 -14.19 -4.93 9.40
C HIS A 329 -13.79 -3.60 10.01
N ILE A 330 -14.01 -3.47 11.30
CA ILE A 330 -13.53 -2.36 12.13
C ILE A 330 -12.72 -2.96 13.28
N ASN A 331 -11.46 -2.60 13.36
CA ASN A 331 -10.58 -2.93 14.46
C ASN A 331 -10.53 -1.75 15.43
N TYR A 332 -11.04 -1.93 16.64
CA TYR A 332 -11.01 -0.88 17.67
C TYR A 332 -9.64 -0.84 18.37
N ALA A 333 -8.91 0.23 18.24
CA ALA A 333 -7.57 0.44 18.77
C ALA A 333 -7.57 1.48 19.89
N PHE A 334 -7.14 1.18 21.13
CA PHE A 334 -6.67 -0.12 21.56
C PHE A 334 -7.25 -0.51 22.92
N ALA A 335 -7.32 -1.81 23.16
CA ALA A 335 -7.29 -2.34 24.49
C ALA A 335 -5.85 -2.68 24.87
N ALA A 336 -5.52 -2.68 26.14
CA ALA A 336 -4.23 -3.11 26.68
C ALA A 336 -4.37 -4.40 27.48
N VAL A 337 -3.24 -5.07 27.73
CA VAL A 337 -3.15 -6.12 28.76
C VAL A 337 -2.60 -5.49 30.04
N ASP A 338 -3.33 -5.62 31.14
CA ASP A 338 -2.86 -5.16 32.45
C ASP A 338 -1.66 -5.98 32.91
N GLU A 339 -0.55 -5.33 33.28
CA GLU A 339 0.72 -5.99 33.59
C GLU A 339 0.67 -6.89 34.84
N GLN A 340 -0.29 -6.69 35.75
CA GLN A 340 -0.39 -7.41 37.02
C GLN A 340 -1.46 -8.50 36.98
N SER A 341 -2.69 -8.13 36.56
CA SER A 341 -3.80 -9.08 36.45
C SER A 341 -3.75 -9.92 35.18
N HIS A 342 -3.03 -9.45 34.16
CA HIS A 342 -2.98 -10.01 32.81
C HIS A 342 -4.34 -10.07 32.12
N GLN A 343 -5.29 -9.22 32.53
CA GLN A 343 -6.61 -9.11 31.91
C GLN A 343 -6.66 -7.96 30.90
N ILE A 344 -7.58 -8.07 29.95
CA ILE A 344 -7.84 -7.01 29.00
C ILE A 344 -8.43 -5.78 29.71
N LYS A 345 -7.96 -4.59 29.35
CA LYS A 345 -8.44 -3.31 29.88
C LYS A 345 -8.57 -2.28 28.76
N VAL A 346 -9.46 -1.31 28.94
CA VAL A 346 -9.70 -0.20 28.01
C VAL A 346 -9.76 1.12 28.76
N ASP A 347 -9.63 2.21 28.01
CA ASP A 347 -9.77 3.56 28.53
C ASP A 347 -11.24 3.99 28.73
N ASP A 348 -11.45 5.20 29.26
CA ASP A 348 -12.77 5.75 29.52
C ASP A 348 -13.54 6.07 28.23
N ALA A 349 -12.85 6.33 27.11
CA ALA A 349 -13.50 6.60 25.83
C ALA A 349 -14.26 5.39 25.31
N ALA A 350 -13.76 4.20 25.61
CA ALA A 350 -14.40 2.95 25.21
C ALA A 350 -15.79 2.75 25.81
N THR A 351 -15.97 3.08 27.13
CA THR A 351 -17.15 2.64 27.87
C THR A 351 -17.87 3.72 28.69
N LYS A 352 -17.34 4.97 28.76
CA LYS A 352 -17.85 5.99 29.70
C LYS A 352 -18.10 7.36 29.07
N LEU A 353 -17.36 7.79 28.06
CA LEU A 353 -17.52 9.12 27.46
C LEU A 353 -18.84 9.23 26.68
N THR A 354 -19.40 10.43 26.62
CA THR A 354 -20.56 10.79 25.80
C THR A 354 -20.23 12.03 24.97
N TRP A 355 -20.90 12.18 23.84
CA TRP A 355 -20.74 13.30 22.94
C TRP A 355 -22.11 13.98 22.71
N ASP A 356 -22.65 14.55 23.78
CA ASP A 356 -23.98 15.18 23.79
C ASP A 356 -24.07 16.31 22.75
N GLY A 357 -25.09 16.24 21.90
CA GLY A 357 -25.33 17.22 20.85
C GLY A 357 -24.56 16.99 19.56
N VAL A 358 -23.75 15.92 19.46
CA VAL A 358 -23.13 15.50 18.21
C VAL A 358 -24.09 14.56 17.46
N PRO A 359 -24.61 14.96 16.29
CA PRO A 359 -25.54 14.11 15.52
C PRO A 359 -24.94 12.75 15.19
N GLY A 360 -25.69 11.69 15.46
CA GLY A 360 -25.24 10.31 15.25
C GLY A 360 -24.46 9.69 16.42
N ALA A 361 -23.91 10.51 17.32
CA ALA A 361 -23.14 10.06 18.49
C ALA A 361 -24.00 9.96 19.77
N GLU A 362 -25.34 9.99 19.65
CA GLU A 362 -26.25 9.77 20.77
C GLU A 362 -26.17 8.30 21.25
N MET A 363 -26.03 8.13 22.55
CA MET A 363 -25.99 6.79 23.15
C MET A 363 -27.32 6.03 22.94
N ASP A 364 -27.21 4.76 22.61
CA ASP A 364 -28.34 3.85 22.55
C ASP A 364 -28.70 3.39 23.98
N PRO A 365 -29.92 3.70 24.51
CA PRO A 365 -30.30 3.37 25.89
C PRO A 365 -30.50 1.87 26.15
N GLU A 366 -30.48 1.02 25.11
CA GLU A 366 -30.58 -0.44 25.28
C GLU A 366 -29.30 -1.04 25.88
N PHE A 367 -28.16 -0.36 25.76
CA PHE A 367 -26.88 -0.85 26.29
C PHE A 367 -26.59 -0.24 27.68
N ALA A 368 -26.12 -1.09 28.60
CA ALA A 368 -25.79 -0.69 29.98
C ALA A 368 -24.47 0.11 30.08
N TYR A 369 -23.72 0.20 29.02
CA TYR A 369 -22.46 0.93 28.91
C TYR A 369 -22.58 2.10 27.92
N GLN A 370 -21.69 3.08 28.06
CA GLN A 370 -21.59 4.27 27.21
C GLN A 370 -20.36 4.15 26.30
N GLY A 371 -19.86 5.27 25.82
CA GLY A 371 -18.62 5.37 25.06
C GLY A 371 -18.72 4.82 23.64
N HIS A 372 -17.55 4.64 23.04
CA HIS A 372 -17.44 4.12 21.68
C HIS A 372 -18.12 2.75 21.54
N PHE A 373 -18.08 1.89 22.56
CA PHE A 373 -18.69 0.56 22.48
C PHE A 373 -20.20 0.60 22.37
N ASN A 374 -20.85 1.54 23.04
CA ASN A 374 -22.29 1.78 22.87
C ASN A 374 -22.58 2.18 21.41
N LEU A 375 -21.83 3.13 20.86
CA LEU A 375 -21.99 3.58 19.48
C LEU A 375 -21.69 2.47 18.48
N ILE A 376 -20.63 1.70 18.68
CA ILE A 376 -20.31 0.54 17.82
C ILE A 376 -21.47 -0.45 17.82
N SER A 377 -22.01 -0.78 18.99
CA SER A 377 -23.13 -1.69 19.10
C SER A 377 -24.43 -1.14 18.47
N LYS A 378 -24.64 0.19 18.58
CA LYS A 378 -25.73 0.92 17.90
C LYS A 378 -25.60 0.79 16.39
N TYR A 379 -24.44 1.06 15.82
CA TYR A 379 -24.21 1.02 14.38
C TYR A 379 -24.16 -0.41 13.82
N LYS A 380 -23.70 -1.39 14.59
CA LYS A 380 -23.78 -2.82 14.19
C LYS A 380 -25.22 -3.29 13.96
N LYS A 381 -26.22 -2.73 14.62
CA LYS A 381 -27.63 -3.02 14.33
C LYS A 381 -28.02 -2.59 12.92
N GLN A 382 -27.38 -1.52 12.40
CA GLN A 382 -27.63 -0.98 11.06
C GLN A 382 -26.78 -1.68 9.99
N TYR A 383 -25.57 -2.12 10.37
CA TYR A 383 -24.59 -2.75 9.49
C TYR A 383 -24.18 -4.14 10.04
N PRO A 384 -25.09 -5.13 10.03
CA PRO A 384 -24.87 -6.41 10.72
C PRO A 384 -23.78 -7.28 10.05
N ASP A 385 -23.42 -7.02 8.79
CA ASP A 385 -22.37 -7.75 8.09
C ASP A 385 -20.97 -7.24 8.44
N VAL A 386 -20.84 -6.02 9.00
CA VAL A 386 -19.55 -5.46 9.41
C VAL A 386 -19.10 -6.14 10.70
N LYS A 387 -17.92 -6.77 10.66
CA LYS A 387 -17.30 -7.39 11.83
C LYS A 387 -16.56 -6.32 12.63
N THR A 388 -16.66 -6.42 13.95
CA THR A 388 -15.90 -5.55 14.86
C THR A 388 -14.98 -6.40 15.73
N LEU A 389 -13.69 -6.08 15.72
CA LEU A 389 -12.69 -6.77 16.52
C LEU A 389 -12.09 -5.79 17.53
N ILE A 390 -11.79 -6.30 18.72
CA ILE A 390 -11.00 -5.54 19.67
C ILE A 390 -9.52 -5.77 19.40
N SER A 391 -8.79 -4.73 19.01
CA SER A 391 -7.34 -4.77 18.89
C SER A 391 -6.71 -4.56 20.25
N VAL A 392 -5.80 -5.45 20.62
CA VAL A 392 -5.12 -5.45 21.92
C VAL A 392 -3.63 -5.27 21.70
N GLY A 393 -3.04 -4.27 22.34
CA GLY A 393 -1.62 -3.95 22.26
C GLY A 393 -1.35 -2.66 21.48
N GLY A 394 -0.64 -2.77 20.39
CA GLY A 394 -0.10 -1.64 19.64
C GLY A 394 1.20 -1.09 20.24
N TRP A 395 1.81 -0.11 19.56
CA TRP A 395 3.12 0.43 19.93
C TRP A 395 3.26 0.87 21.39
N ALA A 396 2.24 1.52 21.96
CA ALA A 396 2.27 2.06 23.31
C ALA A 396 1.82 1.07 24.39
N ASP A 397 0.94 0.12 24.05
CA ASP A 397 0.23 -0.72 25.03
C ASP A 397 0.60 -2.22 24.95
N THR A 398 1.67 -2.54 24.22
CA THR A 398 2.16 -3.93 24.04
C THR A 398 2.78 -4.53 25.31
N ARG A 399 3.20 -3.68 26.25
CA ARG A 399 3.99 -4.05 27.44
C ARG A 399 3.38 -5.19 28.26
N GLY A 400 2.08 -5.20 28.43
CA GLY A 400 1.37 -6.26 29.17
C GLY A 400 1.47 -7.65 28.52
N PHE A 401 1.72 -7.75 27.22
CA PHE A 401 1.96 -9.03 26.56
C PHE A 401 3.27 -9.68 26.99
N TYR A 402 4.34 -8.90 27.20
CA TYR A 402 5.60 -9.45 27.70
C TYR A 402 5.42 -10.13 29.05
N THR A 403 4.69 -9.51 29.99
CA THR A 403 4.46 -10.06 31.32
C THR A 403 3.42 -11.18 31.32
N ALA A 404 2.37 -11.09 30.49
CA ALA A 404 1.35 -12.12 30.37
C ALA A 404 1.88 -13.42 29.75
N THR A 405 2.79 -13.33 28.81
CA THR A 405 3.32 -14.51 28.08
C THR A 405 4.57 -15.11 28.71
N THR A 406 5.40 -14.28 29.38
CA THR A 406 6.78 -14.64 29.74
C THR A 406 7.10 -14.25 31.19
N LYS A 407 7.58 -15.19 31.97
CA LYS A 407 8.08 -14.95 33.34
C LYS A 407 9.47 -14.35 33.33
N GLY A 408 9.92 -13.83 34.48
CA GLY A 408 11.26 -13.26 34.64
C GLY A 408 12.42 -14.25 34.42
N ASP A 409 12.16 -15.55 34.48
CA ASP A 409 13.11 -16.62 34.13
C ASP A 409 13.01 -17.05 32.65
N CYS A 410 12.29 -16.30 31.86
CA CYS A 410 12.00 -16.52 30.43
C CYS A 410 11.15 -17.78 30.11
N SER A 411 10.67 -18.48 31.12
CA SER A 411 9.71 -19.58 30.91
C SER A 411 8.33 -19.02 30.57
N VAL A 412 7.49 -19.85 29.91
CA VAL A 412 6.13 -19.49 29.56
C VAL A 412 5.29 -19.20 30.82
N ASN A 413 4.54 -18.10 30.79
CA ASN A 413 3.61 -17.72 31.84
C ASN A 413 2.21 -18.26 31.56
N THR A 414 2.00 -19.58 31.74
CA THR A 414 0.70 -20.20 31.45
C THR A 414 -0.46 -19.57 32.25
N ALA A 415 -0.22 -19.12 33.48
CA ALA A 415 -1.24 -18.46 34.28
C ALA A 415 -1.67 -17.10 33.69
N GLY A 416 -0.69 -16.28 33.27
CA GLY A 416 -0.95 -15.00 32.61
C GLY A 416 -1.65 -15.18 31.26
N ILE A 417 -1.21 -16.14 30.44
CA ILE A 417 -1.85 -16.50 29.18
C ILE A 417 -3.33 -16.89 29.37
N ASN A 418 -3.62 -17.75 30.35
CA ASN A 418 -4.99 -18.13 30.66
C ASN A 418 -5.82 -16.94 31.14
N ALA A 419 -5.29 -16.11 32.03
CA ALA A 419 -6.00 -14.91 32.54
C ALA A 419 -6.37 -13.96 31.38
N PHE A 420 -5.43 -13.72 30.46
CA PHE A 420 -5.73 -12.92 29.27
C PHE A 420 -6.79 -13.57 28.40
N ALA A 421 -6.63 -14.84 28.02
CA ALA A 421 -7.54 -15.51 27.11
C ALA A 421 -8.96 -15.61 27.69
N ASP A 422 -9.12 -15.90 28.97
CA ASP A 422 -10.42 -15.97 29.62
C ASP A 422 -11.07 -14.58 29.72
N SER A 423 -10.27 -13.54 30.03
CA SER A 423 -10.77 -12.15 30.05
C SER A 423 -11.15 -11.64 28.67
N ALA A 424 -10.41 -11.97 27.62
CA ALA A 424 -10.69 -11.59 26.25
C ALA A 424 -12.02 -12.19 25.77
N VAL A 425 -12.29 -13.47 26.05
CA VAL A 425 -13.58 -14.10 25.74
C VAL A 425 -14.72 -13.42 26.49
N SER A 426 -14.55 -13.17 27.79
CA SER A 426 -15.57 -12.47 28.58
C SER A 426 -15.86 -11.08 28.02
N PHE A 427 -14.80 -10.37 27.62
CA PHE A 427 -14.87 -9.02 27.06
C PHE A 427 -15.64 -8.97 25.73
N ILE A 428 -15.31 -9.82 24.76
CA ILE A 428 -15.98 -9.83 23.46
C ILE A 428 -17.46 -10.21 23.59
N ARG A 429 -17.81 -11.11 24.52
CA ARG A 429 -19.20 -11.44 24.84
C ARG A 429 -19.93 -10.25 25.46
N GLN A 430 -19.29 -9.54 26.39
CA GLN A 430 -19.89 -8.40 27.09
C GLN A 430 -20.23 -7.25 26.15
N TYR A 431 -19.33 -6.93 25.19
CA TYR A 431 -19.44 -5.76 24.34
C TYR A 431 -19.84 -6.09 22.89
N GLY A 432 -20.09 -7.37 22.59
CA GLY A 432 -20.59 -7.78 21.28
C GLY A 432 -19.58 -7.74 20.14
N PHE A 433 -18.28 -7.86 20.42
CA PHE A 433 -17.24 -7.97 19.39
C PHE A 433 -17.27 -9.35 18.73
N ASP A 434 -16.86 -9.40 17.45
CA ASP A 434 -16.81 -10.62 16.65
C ASP A 434 -15.49 -11.37 16.79
N GLY A 435 -14.52 -10.81 17.48
CA GLY A 435 -13.22 -11.44 17.68
C GLY A 435 -12.20 -10.53 18.34
N VAL A 436 -10.97 -11.04 18.36
CA VAL A 436 -9.80 -10.39 18.93
C VAL A 436 -8.75 -10.24 17.84
N ASP A 437 -8.21 -9.04 17.71
CA ASP A 437 -7.03 -8.72 16.90
C ASP A 437 -5.86 -8.49 17.86
N VAL A 438 -4.74 -9.20 17.67
CA VAL A 438 -3.58 -9.12 18.57
C VAL A 438 -2.49 -8.30 17.89
N ASP A 439 -2.15 -7.18 18.48
CA ASP A 439 -1.14 -6.25 18.02
C ASP A 439 0.05 -6.22 18.99
N TYR A 440 0.81 -7.34 19.02
CA TYR A 440 1.97 -7.50 19.89
C TYR A 440 3.24 -7.03 19.16
N GLU A 441 3.78 -5.88 19.59
CA GLU A 441 4.90 -5.20 18.93
C GLU A 441 6.18 -5.17 19.78
N TYR A 442 7.07 -6.20 19.78
CA TYR A 442 7.03 -7.38 18.91
C TYR A 442 7.51 -8.65 19.64
N PRO A 443 6.91 -9.80 19.42
CA PRO A 443 7.41 -11.06 19.96
C PRO A 443 8.57 -11.60 19.12
N THR A 444 9.66 -10.84 19.00
CA THR A 444 10.81 -11.18 18.16
C THR A 444 12.07 -11.41 18.99
N SER A 445 12.98 -12.23 18.46
CA SER A 445 14.31 -12.41 19.05
C SER A 445 15.34 -11.36 18.58
N MET A 446 14.93 -10.38 17.76
CA MET A 446 15.75 -9.22 17.44
C MET A 446 15.96 -8.37 18.70
N LYS A 447 17.18 -7.87 18.85
CA LYS A 447 17.53 -6.99 19.96
C LYS A 447 17.03 -5.56 19.68
N ASP A 448 16.61 -4.86 20.73
CA ASP A 448 16.16 -3.48 20.67
C ASP A 448 15.01 -3.27 19.63
N ALA A 449 14.08 -4.24 19.58
CA ALA A 449 12.92 -4.21 18.71
C ALA A 449 11.65 -3.80 19.48
N GLY A 450 10.77 -3.04 18.83
CA GLY A 450 9.55 -2.49 19.42
C GLY A 450 9.79 -1.19 20.18
N ASN A 451 8.85 -0.85 21.07
CA ASN A 451 8.90 0.37 21.84
C ASN A 451 10.13 0.38 22.79
N PRO A 452 10.97 1.42 22.75
CA PRO A 452 12.16 1.52 23.60
C PRO A 452 11.87 1.45 25.10
N ASN A 453 10.69 1.85 25.55
CA ASN A 453 10.28 1.72 26.96
C ASN A 453 10.19 0.28 27.41
N ASP A 454 10.02 -0.66 26.49
CA ASP A 454 9.86 -2.10 26.75
C ASP A 454 11.16 -2.90 26.62
N PHE A 455 12.25 -2.30 26.13
CA PHE A 455 13.55 -2.97 25.97
C PHE A 455 14.05 -3.70 27.22
N PRO A 456 13.83 -3.19 28.46
CA PRO A 456 14.22 -3.95 29.66
C PRO A 456 13.53 -5.31 29.78
N LEU A 457 12.31 -5.44 29.28
CA LEU A 457 11.53 -6.69 29.28
C LEU A 457 11.80 -7.52 28.00
N SER A 458 11.67 -6.89 26.84
CA SER A 458 11.79 -7.58 25.55
C SER A 458 13.18 -8.18 25.35
N ASN A 459 14.25 -7.44 25.64
CA ASN A 459 15.62 -7.93 25.46
C ASN A 459 16.00 -9.04 26.43
N GLN A 460 15.49 -9.01 27.66
CA GLN A 460 15.82 -10.00 28.68
C GLN A 460 15.48 -11.42 28.23
N CYS A 461 14.33 -11.60 27.58
CA CYS A 461 13.80 -12.91 27.22
C CYS A 461 13.58 -13.08 25.71
N ARG A 462 14.22 -12.26 24.87
CA ARG A 462 13.99 -12.20 23.42
C ARG A 462 14.03 -13.56 22.72
N ALA A 463 14.93 -14.46 23.15
CA ALA A 463 15.07 -15.82 22.61
C ALA A 463 13.83 -16.71 22.86
N LYS A 464 12.89 -16.30 23.69
CA LYS A 464 11.69 -17.08 24.06
C LYS A 464 10.37 -16.37 23.74
N LEU A 465 10.41 -15.10 23.38
CA LEU A 465 9.18 -14.31 23.18
C LEU A 465 8.27 -14.95 22.15
N PHE A 466 8.80 -15.33 21.00
CA PHE A 466 7.95 -15.89 19.93
C PHE A 466 7.39 -17.26 20.30
N ALA A 467 8.17 -18.13 20.91
CA ALA A 467 7.69 -19.43 21.37
C ALA A 467 6.60 -19.30 22.44
N ASN A 468 6.75 -18.34 23.38
CA ASN A 468 5.73 -18.05 24.39
C ASN A 468 4.48 -17.41 23.79
N TYR A 469 4.63 -16.57 22.76
CA TYR A 469 3.54 -16.00 21.99
C TYR A 469 2.74 -17.06 21.23
N GLU A 470 3.39 -18.08 20.67
CA GLU A 470 2.69 -19.21 20.06
C GLU A 470 1.76 -19.91 21.05
N VAL A 471 2.20 -20.10 22.31
CA VAL A 471 1.35 -20.68 23.36
C VAL A 471 0.14 -19.79 23.65
N LEU A 472 0.32 -18.46 23.68
CA LEU A 472 -0.79 -17.52 23.81
C LEU A 472 -1.79 -17.70 22.67
N MET A 473 -1.34 -17.66 21.41
CA MET A 473 -2.22 -17.70 20.24
C MET A 473 -2.98 -19.02 20.13
N LYS A 474 -2.31 -20.14 20.44
CA LYS A 474 -2.93 -21.46 20.55
C LYS A 474 -4.03 -21.49 21.62
N THR A 475 -3.72 -20.93 22.81
CA THR A 475 -4.67 -20.92 23.94
C THR A 475 -5.85 -20.03 23.62
N LEU A 476 -5.63 -18.83 23.09
CA LEU A 476 -6.67 -17.89 22.72
C LEU A 476 -7.60 -18.46 21.63
N ARG A 477 -7.03 -19.11 20.58
CA ARG A 477 -7.83 -19.78 19.54
C ARG A 477 -8.72 -20.87 20.16
N ALA A 478 -8.18 -21.71 21.03
CA ALA A 478 -8.97 -22.75 21.70
C ALA A 478 -10.11 -22.17 22.58
N ARG A 479 -9.85 -21.05 23.28
CA ARG A 479 -10.88 -20.38 24.09
C ARG A 479 -11.98 -19.76 23.20
N LEU A 480 -11.61 -19.13 22.10
CA LEU A 480 -12.54 -18.55 21.15
C LEU A 480 -13.40 -19.62 20.46
N ASP A 481 -12.80 -20.76 20.10
CA ASP A 481 -13.54 -21.88 19.48
C ASP A 481 -14.53 -22.54 20.46
N ASN A 482 -14.14 -22.71 21.72
CA ASN A 482 -15.03 -23.21 22.76
C ASN A 482 -16.20 -22.23 22.99
N ALA A 483 -15.88 -20.94 23.15
CA ALA A 483 -16.88 -19.89 23.31
C ALA A 483 -17.84 -19.86 22.10
N GLY A 484 -17.30 -19.98 20.89
CA GLY A 484 -18.09 -20.00 19.66
C GLY A 484 -19.03 -21.20 19.59
N THR A 485 -18.60 -22.36 20.08
CA THR A 485 -19.44 -23.57 20.19
C THR A 485 -20.58 -23.35 21.15
N GLU A 486 -20.31 -22.76 22.32
CA GLU A 486 -21.33 -22.43 23.34
C GLU A 486 -22.35 -21.41 22.82
N ASP A 487 -21.90 -20.40 22.08
CA ASP A 487 -22.71 -19.28 21.62
C ASP A 487 -23.34 -19.51 20.24
N GLY A 488 -23.07 -20.66 19.60
CA GLY A 488 -23.57 -21.03 18.28
C GLY A 488 -23.05 -20.10 17.16
N ARG A 489 -21.82 -19.61 17.28
CA ARG A 489 -21.18 -18.70 16.34
C ARG A 489 -19.67 -18.96 16.24
N LYS A 490 -18.99 -18.31 15.30
CA LYS A 490 -17.54 -18.26 15.25
C LYS A 490 -17.04 -16.93 15.80
N TYR A 491 -15.89 -16.95 16.49
CA TYR A 491 -15.14 -15.75 16.87
C TYR A 491 -13.82 -15.71 16.11
N MET A 492 -13.45 -14.54 15.60
CA MET A 492 -12.23 -14.33 14.83
C MET A 492 -11.01 -14.14 15.72
N LEU A 493 -9.87 -14.59 15.23
CA LEU A 493 -8.54 -14.30 15.77
C LEU A 493 -7.64 -13.81 14.66
N THR A 494 -7.21 -12.57 14.77
CA THR A 494 -6.35 -11.91 13.78
C THR A 494 -5.14 -11.28 14.46
N ILE A 495 -4.19 -10.83 13.68
CA ILE A 495 -3.02 -10.09 14.17
C ILE A 495 -2.69 -8.93 13.24
N ALA A 496 -2.06 -7.90 13.79
CA ALA A 496 -1.21 -6.99 13.05
C ALA A 496 0.24 -7.51 13.11
N SER A 497 0.86 -7.67 11.96
CA SER A 497 2.21 -8.24 11.84
C SER A 497 3.21 -7.23 11.29
N PRO A 498 4.45 -7.20 11.83
CA PRO A 498 5.52 -6.46 11.17
C PRO A 498 5.73 -6.97 9.74
N ALA A 499 6.22 -6.09 8.88
CA ALA A 499 6.36 -6.34 7.46
C ALA A 499 7.82 -6.37 6.96
N SER A 500 8.79 -5.98 7.79
CA SER A 500 10.20 -5.95 7.39
C SER A 500 10.93 -7.27 7.67
N ALA A 501 11.83 -7.66 6.76
CA ALA A 501 12.68 -8.84 6.96
C ALA A 501 13.52 -8.76 8.24
N TYR A 502 13.85 -7.56 8.69
CA TYR A 502 14.61 -7.35 9.92
C TYR A 502 13.91 -7.97 11.13
N LEU A 503 12.64 -7.61 11.37
CA LEU A 503 11.87 -8.12 12.51
C LEU A 503 11.48 -9.60 12.32
N LEU A 504 11.03 -9.96 11.11
CA LEU A 504 10.54 -11.30 10.78
C LEU A 504 11.62 -12.37 10.89
N ARG A 505 12.89 -12.03 10.68
CA ARG A 505 14.02 -12.95 10.88
C ARG A 505 14.13 -13.49 12.31
N GLY A 506 13.64 -12.74 13.30
CA GLY A 506 13.61 -13.13 14.70
C GLY A 506 12.32 -13.82 15.15
N MET A 507 11.39 -14.14 14.23
CA MET A 507 10.06 -14.67 14.55
C MET A 507 9.85 -16.13 14.11
N GLU A 508 10.90 -16.92 14.06
CA GLU A 508 10.92 -18.40 13.94
C GLU A 508 9.85 -18.98 13.00
N ASN A 509 9.88 -18.59 11.73
CA ASN A 509 8.96 -19.11 10.72
C ASN A 509 7.47 -18.74 10.91
N PHE A 510 7.16 -17.82 11.81
CA PHE A 510 5.82 -17.29 12.04
C PHE A 510 4.75 -18.38 12.31
N GLN A 511 5.03 -19.28 13.24
CA GLN A 511 4.23 -20.49 13.51
C GLN A 511 2.80 -20.19 13.99
N VAL A 512 2.51 -18.98 14.48
CA VAL A 512 1.16 -18.59 14.93
C VAL A 512 0.13 -18.50 13.79
N THR A 513 0.58 -18.45 12.54
CA THR A 513 -0.32 -18.35 11.37
C THR A 513 -1.38 -19.45 11.30
N GLN A 514 -1.10 -20.62 11.85
CA GLN A 514 -2.05 -21.75 11.88
C GLN A 514 -3.30 -21.49 12.73
N TYR A 515 -3.23 -20.53 13.65
CA TYR A 515 -4.35 -20.18 14.57
C TYR A 515 -5.22 -19.03 14.05
N LEU A 516 -4.79 -18.37 12.97
CA LEU A 516 -5.36 -17.11 12.50
C LEU A 516 -6.47 -17.30 11.47
N ASP A 517 -7.45 -16.45 11.54
CA ASP A 517 -8.41 -16.24 10.47
C ASP A 517 -7.75 -15.51 9.29
N TYR A 518 -7.03 -14.43 9.57
CA TYR A 518 -6.17 -13.73 8.60
C TYR A 518 -5.09 -12.90 9.32
N VAL A 519 -4.16 -12.35 8.55
CA VAL A 519 -3.12 -11.43 9.00
C VAL A 519 -3.29 -10.06 8.35
N ASN A 520 -3.16 -8.99 9.14
CA ASN A 520 -3.03 -7.62 8.70
C ASN A 520 -1.54 -7.26 8.68
N LEU A 521 -0.99 -7.02 7.50
CA LEU A 521 0.41 -6.66 7.36
C LEU A 521 0.57 -5.16 7.60
N MET A 522 1.41 -4.77 8.54
CA MET A 522 1.81 -3.38 8.74
C MET A 522 2.84 -2.99 7.66
N THR A 523 2.40 -2.95 6.41
CA THR A 523 3.21 -2.62 5.22
C THR A 523 3.42 -1.13 5.08
N TYR A 524 3.84 -0.53 6.17
CA TYR A 524 4.21 0.86 6.34
C TYR A 524 5.32 0.95 7.39
N ASP A 525 5.78 2.16 7.68
CA ASP A 525 6.95 2.40 8.52
C ASP A 525 8.21 1.68 8.01
N PHE A 526 8.33 1.53 6.68
CA PHE A 526 9.56 1.00 6.09
C PHE A 526 10.72 1.98 6.24
N HIS A 527 10.43 3.29 6.17
CA HIS A 527 11.39 4.37 6.44
C HIS A 527 10.78 5.46 7.32
N GLY A 528 11.61 6.02 8.19
CA GLY A 528 11.27 7.11 9.09
C GLY A 528 12.51 7.69 9.77
N ALA A 529 12.33 8.73 10.59
CA ALA A 529 13.41 9.47 11.21
C ALA A 529 14.19 8.69 12.31
N TRP A 530 13.92 7.41 12.53
CA TRP A 530 14.78 6.53 13.34
C TRP A 530 16.17 6.33 12.71
N ASN A 531 16.30 6.57 11.42
CA ASN A 531 17.60 6.68 10.76
C ASN A 531 17.61 7.83 9.74
N HIS A 532 18.79 8.13 9.19
CA HIS A 532 18.99 9.27 8.31
C HIS A 532 18.69 8.99 6.82
N PHE A 533 18.34 7.77 6.44
CA PHE A 533 18.03 7.42 5.06
C PHE A 533 16.62 7.88 4.68
N VAL A 534 16.50 8.72 3.66
CA VAL A 534 15.22 9.24 3.20
C VAL A 534 14.61 8.28 2.16
N GLY A 535 13.53 7.61 2.53
CA GLY A 535 12.86 6.61 1.72
C GLY A 535 11.34 6.64 1.87
N HIS A 536 10.66 5.74 1.18
CA HIS A 536 9.20 5.65 1.22
C HIS A 536 8.70 5.02 2.52
N ASN A 537 7.63 5.60 3.09
CA ASN A 537 6.91 5.03 4.23
C ASN A 537 6.30 3.66 3.88
N ALA A 538 5.70 3.53 2.70
CA ALA A 538 4.89 2.38 2.32
C ALA A 538 4.99 2.05 0.82
N ALA A 539 6.20 1.76 0.33
CA ALA A 539 6.41 1.30 -1.04
C ALA A 539 5.62 0.02 -1.34
N LEU A 540 4.95 -0.04 -2.51
CA LEU A 540 4.31 -1.27 -2.97
C LEU A 540 5.35 -2.29 -3.44
N PHE A 541 6.30 -1.84 -4.27
CA PHE A 541 7.39 -2.64 -4.83
C PHE A 541 8.75 -2.05 -4.47
N ASP A 542 9.78 -2.84 -4.62
CA ASP A 542 11.16 -2.37 -4.55
C ASP A 542 11.56 -1.68 -5.88
N ASN A 543 12.18 -0.51 -5.78
CA ASN A 543 12.67 0.21 -6.96
C ASN A 543 14.14 -0.12 -7.33
N ASN A 544 14.77 -1.07 -6.64
CA ASN A 544 16.19 -1.45 -6.75
C ASN A 544 17.17 -0.30 -6.42
N ALA A 545 16.70 0.71 -5.71
CA ALA A 545 17.48 1.89 -5.35
C ALA A 545 17.20 2.39 -3.92
N ASP A 546 16.59 1.56 -3.10
CA ASP A 546 16.35 1.87 -1.70
C ASP A 546 17.67 2.30 -1.00
N PRO A 547 17.71 3.47 -0.34
CA PRO A 547 18.95 4.04 0.18
C PRO A 547 19.54 3.23 1.34
N GLU A 548 18.71 2.62 2.16
CA GLU A 548 19.15 1.79 3.29
C GLU A 548 19.64 0.43 2.80
N LEU A 549 18.89 -0.24 1.94
CA LEU A 549 19.28 -1.53 1.35
C LEU A 549 20.55 -1.39 0.49
N SER A 550 20.69 -0.27 -0.24
CA SER A 550 21.90 0.06 -0.97
C SER A 550 23.10 0.26 -0.06
N HIS A 551 22.93 0.93 1.09
CA HIS A 551 23.98 1.09 2.10
C HIS A 551 24.49 -0.25 2.62
N TRP A 552 23.58 -1.21 2.88
CA TRP A 552 23.94 -2.56 3.32
C TRP A 552 24.40 -3.47 2.18
N GLY A 553 24.40 -3.00 0.94
CA GLY A 553 24.83 -3.74 -0.23
C GLY A 553 23.93 -4.91 -0.62
N VAL A 554 22.65 -4.87 -0.25
CA VAL A 554 21.67 -5.95 -0.47
C VAL A 554 21.57 -6.29 -1.97
N TYR A 555 21.50 -5.29 -2.82
CA TYR A 555 21.38 -5.47 -4.27
C TYR A 555 22.61 -6.07 -4.95
N ASN A 556 23.80 -5.98 -4.30
CA ASN A 556 25.07 -6.41 -4.86
C ASN A 556 25.57 -7.76 -4.32
N GLN A 557 24.85 -8.34 -3.37
CA GLN A 557 25.24 -9.63 -2.77
C GLN A 557 24.41 -10.77 -3.37
N ALA A 558 25.09 -11.71 -4.02
CA ALA A 558 24.46 -12.83 -4.75
C ALA A 558 23.48 -13.65 -3.90
N GLN A 559 23.75 -13.79 -2.61
CA GLN A 559 22.89 -14.57 -1.71
C GLN A 559 21.50 -13.97 -1.49
N PHE A 560 21.34 -12.66 -1.66
CA PHE A 560 20.03 -12.01 -1.61
C PHE A 560 19.29 -12.03 -2.95
N GLY A 561 19.98 -12.37 -4.04
CA GLY A 561 19.38 -12.40 -5.38
C GLY A 561 18.91 -11.03 -5.88
N GLY A 562 19.36 -9.93 -5.26
CA GLY A 562 18.89 -8.58 -5.57
C GLY A 562 17.54 -8.21 -4.95
N ILE A 563 16.99 -9.05 -4.06
CA ILE A 563 15.66 -8.84 -3.47
C ILE A 563 15.69 -7.70 -2.44
N GLY A 564 14.97 -6.61 -2.72
CA GLY A 564 14.64 -5.59 -1.74
C GLY A 564 13.45 -6.01 -0.87
N TYR A 565 13.56 -5.81 0.44
CA TYR A 565 12.59 -6.33 1.42
C TYR A 565 11.88 -5.25 2.25
N LEU A 566 11.99 -3.97 1.88
CA LEU A 566 11.28 -2.86 2.51
C LEU A 566 10.12 -2.39 1.62
N ASN A 567 9.20 -3.32 1.34
CA ASN A 567 8.02 -3.06 0.52
C ASN A 567 6.89 -4.06 0.78
N ALA A 568 5.67 -3.69 0.38
CA ALA A 568 4.47 -4.46 0.65
C ALA A 568 4.43 -5.81 -0.10
N ALA A 569 4.94 -5.86 -1.33
CA ALA A 569 4.96 -7.09 -2.13
C ALA A 569 5.84 -8.15 -1.48
N TRP A 570 7.04 -7.78 -1.02
CA TRP A 570 7.92 -8.71 -0.31
C TRP A 570 7.22 -9.31 0.93
N SER A 571 6.56 -8.46 1.73
CA SER A 571 5.85 -8.90 2.94
C SER A 571 4.73 -9.88 2.63
N ALA A 572 3.96 -9.63 1.56
CA ALA A 572 2.94 -10.55 1.10
C ALA A 572 3.55 -11.90 0.68
N HIS A 573 4.65 -11.89 -0.09
CA HIS A 573 5.37 -13.10 -0.48
C HIS A 573 5.90 -13.90 0.71
N TYR A 574 6.37 -13.23 1.78
CA TYR A 574 6.77 -13.89 3.01
C TYR A 574 5.63 -14.73 3.59
N PHE A 575 4.45 -14.12 3.78
CA PHE A 575 3.31 -14.82 4.39
C PHE A 575 2.66 -15.87 3.48
N ARG A 576 2.86 -15.77 2.14
CA ARG A 576 2.45 -16.85 1.23
C ARG A 576 3.13 -18.19 1.56
N GLY A 577 4.26 -18.20 2.21
CA GLY A 577 4.91 -19.41 2.72
C GLY A 577 4.02 -20.21 3.68
N ALA A 578 3.19 -19.54 4.48
CA ALA A 578 2.35 -20.14 5.50
C ALA A 578 0.83 -20.05 5.22
N LEU A 579 0.39 -19.06 4.45
CA LEU A 579 -1.01 -18.71 4.31
C LEU A 579 -1.49 -18.74 2.85
N ALA A 580 -2.75 -19.12 2.66
CA ALA A 580 -3.49 -18.85 1.43
C ALA A 580 -3.53 -17.33 1.20
N ALA A 581 -3.52 -16.91 -0.06
CA ALA A 581 -3.52 -15.48 -0.42
C ALA A 581 -4.69 -14.71 0.21
N GLY A 582 -5.86 -15.32 0.28
CA GLY A 582 -7.06 -14.76 0.88
C GLY A 582 -6.98 -14.50 2.40
N LYS A 583 -5.94 -14.98 3.07
CA LYS A 583 -5.70 -14.71 4.49
C LYS A 583 -4.69 -13.58 4.75
N ILE A 584 -4.28 -12.87 3.71
CA ILE A 584 -3.27 -11.81 3.79
C ILE A 584 -3.92 -10.48 3.38
N ASN A 585 -3.91 -9.48 4.26
CA ASN A 585 -4.38 -8.14 3.97
C ASN A 585 -3.20 -7.17 3.99
N VAL A 586 -3.11 -6.29 2.98
CA VAL A 586 -2.05 -5.30 2.84
C VAL A 586 -2.41 -4.06 3.65
N GLY A 587 -1.50 -3.58 4.50
CA GLY A 587 -1.65 -2.35 5.25
C GLY A 587 -1.33 -1.11 4.44
N VAL A 588 -2.11 -0.06 4.62
CA VAL A 588 -1.90 1.26 4.00
C VAL A 588 -1.94 2.32 5.10
N PRO A 589 -0.91 3.19 5.18
CA PRO A 589 -0.90 4.25 6.17
C PRO A 589 -1.74 5.43 5.69
N TYR A 590 -2.62 5.95 6.53
CA TYR A 590 -3.27 7.23 6.30
C TYR A 590 -2.52 8.37 7.00
N TYR A 591 -1.21 8.24 7.08
CA TYR A 591 -0.28 9.22 7.68
C TYR A 591 1.06 9.20 6.94
N THR A 592 1.82 10.28 7.08
CA THR A 592 3.14 10.44 6.47
C THR A 592 4.27 10.04 7.43
N ARG A 593 5.45 9.77 6.87
CA ARG A 593 6.75 9.82 7.54
C ARG A 593 7.64 10.81 6.80
N GLY A 594 8.47 11.56 7.53
CA GLY A 594 9.25 12.59 6.87
C GLY A 594 10.45 13.12 7.64
N TRP A 595 11.28 13.84 6.89
CA TRP A 595 12.53 14.45 7.38
C TRP A 595 12.60 15.91 6.96
N GLN A 596 13.38 16.69 7.70
CA GLN A 596 13.75 18.06 7.37
C GLN A 596 15.26 18.19 7.18
N GLY A 597 15.69 19.23 6.46
CA GLY A 597 17.10 19.45 6.18
C GLY A 597 17.72 18.36 5.31
N VAL A 598 16.91 17.75 4.44
CA VAL A 598 17.35 16.67 3.55
C VAL A 598 18.41 17.17 2.56
N SER A 599 19.48 16.42 2.42
CA SER A 599 20.55 16.67 1.46
C SER A 599 20.69 15.55 0.44
N GLY A 600 20.83 15.91 -0.83
CA GLY A 600 20.94 14.94 -1.93
C GLY A 600 19.62 14.29 -2.31
N GLY A 601 19.72 13.23 -3.12
CA GLY A 601 18.55 12.51 -3.65
C GLY A 601 17.85 13.25 -4.79
N SER A 602 16.78 12.64 -5.30
CA SER A 602 15.89 13.26 -6.31
C SER A 602 14.69 13.87 -5.58
N HIS A 603 14.65 15.20 -5.43
CA HIS A 603 13.63 15.89 -4.64
C HIS A 603 13.52 15.27 -3.22
N GLY A 604 14.68 15.03 -2.61
CA GLY A 604 14.82 14.42 -1.30
C GLY A 604 14.82 12.89 -1.27
N LEU A 605 14.13 12.20 -2.17
CA LEU A 605 14.09 10.74 -2.21
C LEU A 605 15.49 10.15 -2.48
N GLY A 606 15.92 9.20 -1.64
CA GLY A 606 17.27 8.63 -1.68
C GLY A 606 18.35 9.54 -1.08
N GLY A 607 17.96 10.68 -0.53
CA GLY A 607 18.83 11.62 0.19
C GLY A 607 19.14 11.17 1.62
N LYS A 608 19.75 12.07 2.39
CA LYS A 608 20.11 11.86 3.79
C LYS A 608 19.76 13.07 4.64
N ALA A 609 19.23 12.81 5.82
CA ALA A 609 18.92 13.82 6.80
C ALA A 609 19.29 13.33 8.20
N ALA A 610 20.54 13.48 8.61
CA ALA A 610 20.96 13.14 9.96
C ALA A 610 20.56 14.25 10.96
N LEU A 611 20.11 13.86 12.15
CA LEU A 611 19.88 14.81 13.23
C LEU A 611 21.21 15.53 13.56
N PRO A 612 21.25 16.87 13.59
CA PRO A 612 22.50 17.61 13.81
C PRO A 612 23.21 17.24 15.11
N SER A 613 22.46 17.01 16.17
CA SER A 613 22.99 16.57 17.47
C SER A 613 22.59 15.10 17.72
N GLN A 614 23.49 14.18 17.46
CA GLN A 614 23.24 12.74 17.66
C GLN A 614 23.07 12.34 19.15
N ASN A 615 23.38 13.24 20.08
CA ASN A 615 23.09 13.05 21.52
C ASN A 615 21.59 13.24 21.85
N GLU A 616 20.81 13.77 20.90
CA GLU A 616 19.37 13.98 21.02
C GLU A 616 18.55 12.90 20.30
N CYS A 617 19.20 11.83 19.82
CA CYS A 617 18.46 10.70 19.23
C CYS A 617 17.45 10.15 20.22
N GLN A 618 16.28 9.79 19.71
CA GLN A 618 15.30 9.05 20.49
C GLN A 618 15.89 7.70 20.94
N PRO A 619 15.53 7.20 22.12
CA PRO A 619 15.96 5.88 22.56
C PRO A 619 15.67 4.82 21.48
N GLY A 620 16.61 3.90 21.28
CA GLY A 620 16.47 2.85 20.25
C GLY A 620 16.75 3.30 18.82
N THR A 621 17.07 4.59 18.58
CA THR A 621 17.41 5.12 17.27
C THR A 621 18.86 5.58 17.19
N GLY A 622 19.39 5.61 15.98
CA GLY A 622 20.79 5.98 15.73
C GLY A 622 21.78 4.93 16.23
N GLY A 623 23.04 5.11 15.91
CA GLY A 623 24.12 4.22 16.32
C GLY A 623 25.47 4.69 15.80
N SER A 624 26.53 3.94 16.10
CA SER A 624 27.89 4.31 15.67
C SER A 624 28.09 4.31 14.16
N THR A 625 27.26 3.58 13.42
CA THR A 625 27.35 3.41 11.97
C THR A 625 26.23 4.08 11.21
N ILE A 626 25.05 4.20 11.79
CA ILE A 626 23.88 4.84 11.18
C ILE A 626 23.35 5.89 12.14
N PRO A 627 23.47 7.18 11.80
CA PRO A 627 22.88 8.26 12.57
C PRO A 627 21.35 8.18 12.64
N CYS A 628 20.75 8.66 13.73
CA CYS A 628 19.32 8.92 13.75
C CYS A 628 18.96 10.07 12.80
N GLY A 629 17.74 10.05 12.30
CA GLY A 629 17.24 11.00 11.31
C GLY A 629 16.81 12.33 11.95
N ASN A 630 16.83 13.37 11.13
CA ASN A 630 16.28 14.68 11.45
C ASN A 630 14.82 14.73 11.01
N GLY A 631 13.91 14.22 11.84
CA GLY A 631 12.48 14.21 11.54
C GLY A 631 11.91 15.62 11.38
N ALA A 632 10.98 15.78 10.45
CA ALA A 632 10.27 17.03 10.28
C ALA A 632 9.42 17.35 11.52
N VAL A 633 9.22 18.63 11.80
CA VAL A 633 8.54 19.14 13.01
C VAL A 633 7.51 20.21 12.66
N GLY A 634 6.71 20.61 13.65
CA GLY A 634 5.75 21.70 13.55
C GLY A 634 4.63 21.39 12.57
N ILE A 635 4.43 22.25 11.55
CA ILE A 635 3.35 22.05 10.55
C ILE A 635 3.52 20.75 9.75
N ASP A 636 4.72 20.21 9.67
CA ASP A 636 5.02 18.96 8.97
C ASP A 636 4.88 17.73 9.88
N ASN A 637 4.34 17.87 11.10
CA ASN A 637 4.35 16.81 12.11
C ASN A 637 3.18 16.94 13.12
N ILE A 638 1.99 17.32 12.68
CA ILE A 638 0.86 17.63 13.59
C ILE A 638 0.33 16.43 14.39
N TRP A 639 0.68 15.20 13.98
CA TRP A 639 0.38 13.96 14.72
C TRP A 639 1.63 13.42 15.46
N HIS A 640 2.40 14.33 16.03
CA HIS A 640 3.62 13.99 16.76
C HIS A 640 3.36 13.36 18.12
N ASP A 641 4.31 12.55 18.56
CA ASP A 641 4.46 12.17 19.95
C ASP A 641 5.29 13.20 20.73
N LEU A 642 5.23 13.12 22.05
CA LEU A 642 6.04 13.93 22.95
C LEU A 642 7.09 13.05 23.64
N ASP A 643 8.29 13.60 23.82
CA ASP A 643 9.30 12.98 24.65
C ASP A 643 8.93 13.09 26.16
N LYS A 644 9.70 12.48 27.03
CA LYS A 644 9.49 12.52 28.49
C LYS A 644 9.51 13.93 29.12
N ASN A 645 9.99 14.93 28.39
CA ASN A 645 10.03 16.32 28.82
C ASN A 645 8.91 17.17 28.19
N GLY A 646 8.03 16.54 27.40
CA GLY A 646 6.97 17.20 26.69
C GLY A 646 7.40 17.94 25.41
N LYS A 647 8.61 17.65 24.89
CA LYS A 647 9.09 18.18 23.63
C LYS A 647 8.60 17.31 22.48
N GLU A 648 8.18 17.95 21.39
CA GLU A 648 7.80 17.29 20.14
C GLU A 648 8.90 16.35 19.63
N ILE A 649 8.50 15.12 19.27
CA ILE A 649 9.37 14.16 18.58
C ILE A 649 9.20 14.38 17.07
N GLY A 650 10.26 14.81 16.39
CA GLY A 650 10.24 15.00 14.95
C GLY A 650 10.15 13.68 14.21
N GLY A 651 9.17 13.54 13.32
CA GLY A 651 8.94 12.33 12.54
C GLY A 651 8.25 12.55 11.21
N GLY A 652 7.82 13.79 10.93
CA GLY A 652 7.05 14.11 9.73
C GLY A 652 5.72 13.36 9.70
N ALA A 653 5.10 13.14 10.86
CA ALA A 653 3.84 12.43 10.98
C ALA A 653 2.67 13.40 10.86
N VAL A 654 2.02 13.40 9.70
CA VAL A 654 0.76 14.13 9.48
C VAL A 654 -0.28 13.22 8.85
N PRO A 655 -1.58 13.41 9.13
CA PRO A 655 -2.64 12.66 8.45
C PRO A 655 -2.71 13.06 6.97
N MET A 656 -3.28 12.19 6.12
CA MET A 656 -3.37 12.47 4.69
C MET A 656 -4.18 13.72 4.37
N TRP A 657 -5.27 14.00 5.11
CA TRP A 657 -6.01 15.26 4.91
C TRP A 657 -5.15 16.51 5.14
N HIS A 658 -4.18 16.46 6.06
CA HIS A 658 -3.25 17.57 6.25
C HIS A 658 -2.18 17.62 5.15
N ALA A 659 -1.64 16.48 4.74
CA ALA A 659 -0.71 16.39 3.61
C ALA A 659 -1.35 16.96 2.33
N LYS A 660 -2.62 16.65 2.06
CA LYS A 660 -3.39 17.24 0.93
C LYS A 660 -3.56 18.74 1.09
N ASN A 661 -3.73 19.26 2.30
CA ASN A 661 -3.78 20.70 2.54
C ASN A 661 -2.43 21.39 2.31
N LEU A 662 -1.32 20.77 2.68
CA LEU A 662 0.03 21.31 2.38
C LEU A 662 0.24 21.42 0.86
N GLU A 663 -0.14 20.40 0.10
CA GLU A 663 -0.11 20.40 -1.36
C GLU A 663 -1.06 21.46 -1.95
N HIS A 664 -2.30 21.50 -1.50
CA HIS A 664 -3.34 22.42 -1.97
C HIS A 664 -2.98 23.88 -1.71
N ALA A 665 -2.54 24.21 -0.49
CA ALA A 665 -2.11 25.57 -0.12
C ALA A 665 -0.95 26.05 -1.00
N ALA A 666 -0.02 25.18 -1.33
CA ALA A 666 1.09 25.49 -2.23
C ALA A 666 0.60 25.87 -3.64
N SER A 667 -0.43 25.19 -4.16
CA SER A 667 -1.02 25.48 -5.47
C SER A 667 -1.69 26.84 -5.54
N LEU A 668 -2.23 27.32 -4.41
CA LEU A 668 -2.93 28.59 -4.28
C LEU A 668 -2.04 29.75 -3.78
N GLY A 669 -0.79 29.46 -3.41
CA GLY A 669 0.11 30.46 -2.81
C GLY A 669 -0.31 30.90 -1.41
N ILE A 670 -1.03 30.06 -0.66
CA ILE A 670 -1.43 30.31 0.73
C ILE A 670 -0.22 30.17 1.64
N THR A 671 -0.01 31.17 2.51
CA THR A 671 1.10 31.19 3.50
C THR A 671 0.60 31.25 4.94
N THR A 672 -0.71 31.24 5.15
CA THR A 672 -1.35 31.25 6.47
C THR A 672 -1.56 29.83 6.98
N LEU A 673 -1.76 29.70 8.29
CA LEU A 673 -2.16 28.42 8.87
C LEU A 673 -3.52 27.97 8.32
N PRO A 674 -3.72 26.65 8.11
CA PRO A 674 -5.04 26.07 7.89
C PRO A 674 -6.00 26.43 9.04
N SER A 675 -7.31 26.41 8.77
CA SER A 675 -8.35 26.82 9.75
C SER A 675 -8.29 26.02 11.05
N TYR A 676 -7.85 24.76 10.97
CA TYR A 676 -7.71 23.85 12.12
C TYR A 676 -6.35 23.96 12.84
N GLY A 677 -5.39 24.72 12.32
CA GLY A 677 -3.99 24.70 12.77
C GLY A 677 -3.83 24.98 14.26
N THR A 678 -4.51 26.00 14.78
CA THR A 678 -4.46 26.34 16.22
C THR A 678 -5.07 25.25 17.11
N ALA A 679 -6.09 24.54 16.65
CA ALA A 679 -6.66 23.41 17.40
C ALA A 679 -5.65 22.25 17.55
N TRP A 680 -4.74 22.08 16.59
CA TRP A 680 -3.63 21.12 16.65
C TRP A 680 -2.35 21.71 17.29
N GLY A 681 -2.45 22.83 18.00
CA GLY A 681 -1.32 23.40 18.74
C GLY A 681 -0.33 24.19 17.88
N LEU A 682 -0.63 24.47 16.61
CA LEU A 682 0.23 25.29 15.78
C LEU A 682 0.11 26.76 16.17
N ASP A 683 1.25 27.42 16.41
CA ASP A 683 1.36 28.83 16.74
C ASP A 683 1.70 29.65 15.49
N PRO A 684 0.85 30.58 15.05
CA PRO A 684 1.12 31.43 13.88
C PRO A 684 2.37 32.30 14.01
N ASN A 685 2.90 32.51 15.23
CA ASN A 685 4.12 33.26 15.46
C ASN A 685 5.40 32.38 15.42
N ASN A 686 5.25 31.04 15.38
CA ASN A 686 6.39 30.16 15.29
C ASN A 686 6.69 29.84 13.80
N PRO A 687 7.89 30.16 13.29
CA PRO A 687 8.25 29.87 11.89
C PRO A 687 8.13 28.41 11.48
N ALA A 688 8.31 27.46 12.41
CA ALA A 688 8.14 26.03 12.11
C ALA A 688 6.67 25.62 11.94
N HIS A 689 5.72 26.45 12.41
CA HIS A 689 4.29 26.15 12.42
C HIS A 689 3.52 26.82 11.29
N VAL A 690 4.16 27.67 10.46
CA VAL A 690 3.53 28.37 9.35
C VAL A 690 3.96 27.78 8.01
N MET A 691 3.17 28.01 6.98
CA MET A 691 3.51 27.60 5.62
C MET A 691 4.73 28.39 5.11
N GLN A 692 5.77 27.68 4.73
CA GLN A 692 6.96 28.22 4.07
C GLN A 692 7.29 27.37 2.85
N GLY A 693 7.62 28.03 1.74
CA GLY A 693 7.91 27.36 0.47
C GLY A 693 6.65 26.68 -0.12
N LYS A 694 6.90 25.77 -1.02
CA LYS A 694 5.85 25.00 -1.73
C LYS A 694 6.05 23.51 -1.52
N TYR A 695 4.97 22.81 -1.22
CA TYR A 695 4.94 21.35 -1.21
C TYR A 695 4.51 20.87 -2.59
N VAL A 696 5.42 20.20 -3.27
CA VAL A 696 5.20 19.69 -4.62
C VAL A 696 5.14 18.17 -4.54
N ARG A 697 4.09 17.59 -5.09
CA ARG A 697 3.93 16.15 -5.20
C ARG A 697 4.87 15.59 -6.27
N TYR A 698 5.56 14.53 -5.91
CA TYR A 698 6.33 13.67 -6.81
C TYR A 698 5.85 12.22 -6.68
N TYR A 699 6.21 11.38 -7.62
CA TYR A 699 5.79 9.98 -7.65
C TYR A 699 6.92 9.07 -8.11
N ASP A 700 7.09 7.94 -7.42
CA ASP A 700 7.98 6.86 -7.84
C ASP A 700 7.16 5.80 -8.59
N ASP A 701 7.27 5.79 -9.91
CA ASP A 701 6.52 4.89 -10.80
C ASP A 701 6.86 3.39 -10.58
N LYS A 702 8.01 3.07 -9.97
CA LYS A 702 8.40 1.69 -9.67
C LYS A 702 7.89 1.25 -8.31
N ALA A 703 8.08 2.07 -7.28
CA ALA A 703 7.63 1.78 -5.94
C ALA A 703 6.13 2.02 -5.76
N HIS A 704 5.48 2.71 -6.70
CA HIS A 704 4.10 3.21 -6.62
C HIS A 704 3.85 3.96 -5.30
N ALA A 705 4.71 4.93 -5.03
CA ALA A 705 4.65 5.72 -3.81
C ALA A 705 4.83 7.21 -4.09
N PRO A 706 3.88 8.06 -3.65
CA PRO A 706 3.98 9.51 -3.74
C PRO A 706 4.75 10.09 -2.56
N TRP A 707 5.31 11.30 -2.76
CA TRP A 707 5.81 12.12 -1.67
C TRP A 707 5.65 13.59 -1.97
N LEU A 708 5.63 14.38 -0.92
CA LEU A 708 5.71 15.83 -0.98
C LEU A 708 7.16 16.29 -0.72
N TRP A 709 7.64 17.16 -1.55
CA TRP A 709 8.93 17.82 -1.40
C TRP A 709 8.78 19.32 -1.25
N ASN A 710 9.40 19.87 -0.22
CA ASN A 710 9.52 21.31 -0.03
C ASN A 710 10.99 21.71 -0.19
N GLU A 711 11.31 22.32 -1.32
CA GLU A 711 12.67 22.70 -1.69
C GLU A 711 13.26 23.77 -0.77
N GLU A 712 12.46 24.69 -0.24
CA GLU A 712 12.92 25.77 0.63
C GLU A 712 13.28 25.25 2.03
N LYS A 713 12.41 24.45 2.62
CA LYS A 713 12.60 23.83 3.93
C LYS A 713 13.47 22.57 3.88
N LYS A 714 13.72 22.02 2.69
CA LYS A 714 14.31 20.69 2.50
C LYS A 714 13.56 19.62 3.28
N VAL A 715 12.22 19.66 3.21
CA VAL A 715 11.33 18.71 3.86
C VAL A 715 10.85 17.69 2.84
N PHE A 716 10.97 16.44 3.21
CA PHE A 716 10.42 15.28 2.49
C PHE A 716 9.34 14.63 3.36
N LEU A 717 8.15 14.43 2.81
CA LEU A 717 7.05 13.69 3.44
C LEU A 717 6.58 12.57 2.50
N SER A 718 6.79 11.32 2.87
CA SER A 718 6.22 10.18 2.14
C SER A 718 4.73 10.11 2.41
N THR A 719 3.90 10.04 1.36
CA THR A 719 2.44 10.13 1.44
C THR A 719 1.75 8.93 0.81
N GLU A 720 0.41 8.93 0.85
CA GLU A 720 -0.48 8.10 0.06
C GLU A 720 -1.53 8.97 -0.62
N ASP A 721 -2.03 8.53 -1.77
CA ASP A 721 -3.09 9.18 -2.51
C ASP A 721 -3.88 8.18 -3.37
N GLU A 722 -4.80 8.68 -4.17
CA GLU A 722 -5.68 7.83 -5.00
C GLU A 722 -4.89 7.01 -6.02
N GLU A 723 -3.75 7.52 -6.52
CA GLU A 723 -2.90 6.83 -7.50
C GLU A 723 -2.18 5.64 -6.85
N SER A 724 -1.45 5.87 -5.76
CA SER A 724 -0.73 4.82 -5.03
C SER A 724 -1.69 3.78 -4.45
N MET A 725 -2.80 4.24 -3.88
CA MET A 725 -3.87 3.37 -3.39
C MET A 725 -4.44 2.52 -4.53
N GLY A 726 -4.70 3.12 -5.68
CA GLY A 726 -5.19 2.42 -6.88
C GLY A 726 -4.29 1.25 -7.27
N HIS A 727 -2.97 1.45 -7.32
CA HIS A 727 -1.98 0.40 -7.63
C HIS A 727 -1.92 -0.69 -6.55
N LYS A 728 -1.97 -0.33 -5.28
CA LYS A 728 -2.02 -1.30 -4.16
C LYS A 728 -3.27 -2.20 -4.24
N LEU A 729 -4.43 -1.62 -4.53
CA LEU A 729 -5.67 -2.36 -4.72
C LEU A 729 -5.63 -3.29 -5.94
N ASP A 730 -5.06 -2.83 -7.06
CA ASP A 730 -4.87 -3.66 -8.25
C ASP A 730 -3.90 -4.82 -7.99
N TYR A 731 -2.84 -4.60 -7.23
CA TYR A 731 -1.93 -5.64 -6.77
C TYR A 731 -2.67 -6.68 -5.91
N ILE A 732 -3.46 -6.25 -4.92
CA ILE A 732 -4.27 -7.12 -4.06
C ILE A 732 -5.20 -8.00 -4.91
N ILE A 733 -5.88 -7.40 -5.90
CA ILE A 733 -6.79 -8.12 -6.80
C ILE A 733 -6.01 -9.12 -7.67
N LYS A 734 -4.94 -8.68 -8.32
CA LYS A 734 -4.11 -9.50 -9.20
C LYS A 734 -3.52 -10.70 -8.47
N ARG A 735 -3.07 -10.50 -7.22
CA ARG A 735 -2.43 -11.55 -6.40
C ARG A 735 -3.42 -12.43 -5.64
N GLY A 736 -4.71 -12.17 -5.74
CA GLY A 736 -5.74 -12.93 -5.03
C GLY A 736 -5.71 -12.75 -3.51
N LEU A 737 -5.12 -11.65 -3.00
CA LEU A 737 -4.99 -11.38 -1.56
C LEU A 737 -6.36 -11.10 -0.92
N GLY A 738 -6.43 -11.20 0.41
CA GLY A 738 -7.66 -11.11 1.19
C GLY A 738 -8.32 -9.75 1.18
N GLY A 739 -7.50 -8.68 1.15
CA GLY A 739 -8.02 -7.32 1.20
C GLY A 739 -6.97 -6.30 1.61
N VAL A 740 -7.45 -5.16 2.08
CA VAL A 740 -6.66 -4.01 2.54
C VAL A 740 -7.00 -3.67 3.98
N MET A 741 -6.04 -3.13 4.72
CA MET A 741 -6.20 -2.61 6.07
C MET A 741 -5.65 -1.19 6.16
N PHE A 742 -6.29 -0.29 6.91
CA PHE A 742 -5.87 1.10 7.07
C PHE A 742 -5.50 1.44 8.50
N TRP A 743 -4.36 2.05 8.69
CA TRP A 743 -3.94 2.71 9.91
C TRP A 743 -3.79 4.21 9.67
N GLU A 744 -4.60 5.05 10.24
CA GLU A 744 -5.88 4.94 10.95
C GLU A 744 -6.98 5.69 10.17
N MET A 745 -8.22 5.29 10.32
CA MET A 745 -9.34 5.87 9.55
C MET A 745 -9.44 7.39 9.65
N ALA A 746 -9.13 7.98 10.81
CA ALA A 746 -9.12 9.44 11.00
C ALA A 746 -8.10 10.19 10.12
N GLY A 747 -7.20 9.48 9.46
CA GLY A 747 -6.21 10.06 8.55
C GLY A 747 -6.70 10.19 7.12
N ASP A 748 -7.77 9.51 6.70
CA ASP A 748 -8.36 9.64 5.37
C ASP A 748 -9.00 11.02 5.17
N TYR A 749 -9.27 11.41 3.95
CA TYR A 749 -9.65 12.77 3.61
C TYR A 749 -10.93 12.90 2.82
N ALA A 750 -11.54 14.07 2.91
CA ALA A 750 -12.52 14.61 1.98
C ALA A 750 -12.26 16.11 1.82
N PHE A 751 -12.52 16.63 0.62
CA PHE A 751 -12.42 18.06 0.36
C PHE A 751 -13.69 18.80 0.80
N ASP A 752 -13.53 19.84 1.62
CA ASP A 752 -14.62 20.74 2.02
C ASP A 752 -14.58 22.01 1.16
N PRO A 753 -15.45 22.15 0.15
CA PRO A 753 -15.43 23.32 -0.73
C PRO A 753 -15.83 24.61 -0.02
N ALA A 754 -16.56 24.55 1.09
CA ALA A 754 -16.96 25.73 1.85
C ALA A 754 -15.76 26.36 2.61
N LYS A 755 -14.84 25.52 3.04
CA LYS A 755 -13.60 25.95 3.70
C LYS A 755 -12.42 26.04 2.72
N ASN A 756 -12.58 25.49 1.52
CA ASN A 756 -11.48 25.29 0.57
C ASN A 756 -10.29 24.52 1.18
N GLU A 757 -10.58 23.54 2.00
CA GLU A 757 -9.62 22.71 2.74
C GLU A 757 -10.05 21.24 2.74
N TYR A 758 -9.07 20.34 2.90
CA TYR A 758 -9.33 18.94 3.19
C TYR A 758 -9.53 18.74 4.69
N GLY A 759 -10.45 17.86 5.05
CA GLY A 759 -10.71 17.41 6.41
C GLY A 759 -10.70 15.89 6.49
N MET A 760 -10.97 15.36 7.69
CA MET A 760 -11.19 13.92 7.89
C MET A 760 -12.34 13.46 6.99
N GLY A 761 -12.17 12.33 6.32
CA GLY A 761 -13.13 11.84 5.34
C GLY A 761 -12.93 10.36 5.04
N SER A 762 -13.29 9.95 3.80
CA SER A 762 -13.24 8.54 3.40
C SER A 762 -12.92 8.34 1.92
N THR A 763 -12.16 9.23 1.30
CA THR A 763 -11.86 9.16 -0.14
C THR A 763 -11.11 7.88 -0.50
N LEU A 764 -10.02 7.56 0.20
CA LEU A 764 -9.22 6.36 -0.08
C LEU A 764 -9.97 5.08 0.31
N THR A 765 -10.71 5.11 1.42
CA THR A 765 -11.56 4.01 1.86
C THR A 765 -12.67 3.72 0.85
N THR A 766 -13.30 4.77 0.30
CA THR A 766 -14.31 4.64 -0.76
C THR A 766 -13.72 4.04 -2.04
N LEU A 767 -12.52 4.46 -2.43
CA LEU A 767 -11.82 3.88 -3.58
C LEU A 767 -11.58 2.37 -3.40
N ALA A 768 -11.19 1.94 -2.20
CA ALA A 768 -11.01 0.52 -1.89
C ALA A 768 -12.32 -0.26 -2.03
N TYR A 769 -13.39 0.25 -1.43
CA TYR A 769 -14.72 -0.33 -1.55
C TYR A 769 -15.15 -0.47 -3.02
N GLU A 770 -15.09 0.60 -3.80
CA GLU A 770 -15.53 0.61 -5.19
C GLU A 770 -14.75 -0.35 -6.10
N LYS A 771 -13.44 -0.48 -5.89
CA LYS A 771 -12.63 -1.45 -6.63
C LYS A 771 -12.95 -2.88 -6.22
N PHE A 772 -13.11 -3.14 -4.93
CA PHE A 772 -13.36 -4.49 -4.42
C PHE A 772 -14.78 -4.99 -4.66
N ALA A 773 -15.76 -4.09 -4.70
CA ALA A 773 -17.14 -4.43 -5.09
C ALA A 773 -17.25 -5.03 -6.51
N LYS A 774 -16.30 -4.69 -7.37
CA LYS A 774 -16.23 -5.16 -8.77
C LYS A 774 -15.19 -6.26 -8.98
N ALA A 775 -14.42 -6.61 -7.95
CA ALA A 775 -13.31 -7.55 -8.07
C ALA A 775 -13.78 -9.01 -7.95
N THR A 776 -12.93 -9.91 -8.44
CA THR A 776 -13.08 -11.34 -8.16
C THR A 776 -12.83 -11.63 -6.68
N PRO A 777 -13.46 -12.65 -6.07
CA PRO A 777 -13.14 -13.08 -4.72
C PRO A 777 -11.66 -13.43 -4.54
N TYR A 778 -11.19 -13.37 -3.32
CA TYR A 778 -9.81 -13.70 -2.98
C TYR A 778 -9.51 -15.19 -3.17
N ASN A 779 -8.22 -15.58 -3.23
CA ASN A 779 -7.81 -16.96 -3.43
C ASN A 779 -7.61 -17.70 -2.09
N ASN A 780 -8.42 -18.71 -1.84
CA ASN A 780 -8.36 -19.56 -0.63
C ASN A 780 -7.36 -20.72 -0.70
N LYS A 781 -6.63 -20.87 -1.82
CA LYS A 781 -5.66 -21.96 -1.96
C LYS A 781 -4.29 -21.55 -1.45
N GLN A 782 -3.64 -22.47 -0.75
CA GLN A 782 -2.24 -22.30 -0.33
C GLN A 782 -1.30 -22.28 -1.54
N ASN A 783 -1.53 -23.15 -2.51
CA ASN A 783 -0.76 -23.26 -3.75
C ASN A 783 -1.61 -23.87 -4.86
N ASP A 784 -1.12 -23.80 -6.10
CA ASP A 784 -1.80 -24.30 -7.29
C ASP A 784 -1.28 -25.68 -7.76
N LEU A 785 -0.57 -26.41 -6.90
CA LEU A 785 -0.15 -27.77 -7.24
C LEU A 785 -1.35 -28.70 -7.44
N ALA A 786 -1.25 -29.57 -8.43
CA ALA A 786 -2.25 -30.60 -8.63
C ALA A 786 -2.36 -31.50 -7.38
N ALA A 787 -3.59 -31.88 -7.04
CA ALA A 787 -3.82 -32.79 -5.94
C ALA A 787 -3.13 -34.17 -6.22
N PRO A 788 -2.42 -34.74 -5.24
CA PRO A 788 -1.82 -36.05 -5.37
C PRO A 788 -2.90 -37.12 -5.39
N SER A 789 -2.54 -38.33 -5.83
CA SER A 789 -3.48 -39.48 -5.85
C SER A 789 -3.59 -40.19 -4.50
N ALA A 790 -2.61 -40.01 -3.61
CA ALA A 790 -2.51 -40.63 -2.30
C ALA A 790 -1.73 -39.75 -1.32
N GLN A 791 -1.78 -40.10 -0.04
CA GLN A 791 -1.07 -39.38 1.02
C GLN A 791 -0.22 -40.32 1.88
N LEU A 792 0.75 -39.74 2.61
CA LEU A 792 1.46 -40.40 3.71
C LEU A 792 1.44 -39.47 4.94
N ASP A 793 1.38 -40.09 6.12
CA ASP A 793 1.48 -39.37 7.39
C ASP A 793 2.95 -39.04 7.69
N ILE A 794 3.45 -37.96 7.14
CA ILE A 794 4.79 -37.44 7.36
C ILE A 794 4.67 -36.15 8.12
N GLN A 795 5.24 -36.11 9.32
CA GLN A 795 5.35 -34.91 10.10
C GLN A 795 6.56 -34.09 9.62
N VAL A 796 6.33 -32.83 9.29
CA VAL A 796 7.36 -31.89 8.86
C VAL A 796 7.53 -30.81 9.90
N SER A 797 8.77 -30.49 10.24
CA SER A 797 9.08 -29.38 11.15
C SER A 797 10.38 -28.68 10.77
N LEU A 798 10.45 -27.40 11.13
CA LEU A 798 11.70 -26.63 11.10
C LEU A 798 12.09 -26.27 12.52
N SER A 799 13.37 -26.36 12.82
CA SER A 799 13.92 -26.05 14.13
C SER A 799 15.35 -25.53 14.03
N GLY A 800 15.95 -25.16 15.16
CA GLY A 800 17.36 -24.76 15.22
C GLY A 800 17.65 -23.36 14.72
N PHE A 801 16.65 -22.49 14.65
CA PHE A 801 16.83 -21.06 14.39
C PHE A 801 17.69 -20.42 15.49
N LYS A 802 18.55 -19.51 15.09
CA LYS A 802 19.31 -18.66 16.00
C LYS A 802 18.47 -17.45 16.39
N GLU A 803 18.91 -16.72 17.41
CA GLU A 803 18.35 -15.40 17.70
C GLU A 803 18.50 -14.45 16.48
N GLY A 804 17.51 -13.60 16.24
CA GLY A 804 17.37 -12.82 15.03
C GLY A 804 18.63 -12.06 14.58
N ASP A 805 19.36 -11.43 15.52
CA ASP A 805 20.61 -10.72 15.19
C ASP A 805 21.69 -11.65 14.63
N SER A 806 21.70 -12.91 15.06
CA SER A 806 22.66 -13.95 14.69
C SER A 806 22.08 -14.94 13.67
N ASN A 807 20.81 -14.80 13.28
CA ASN A 807 20.12 -15.69 12.34
C ASN A 807 20.41 -15.29 10.88
N TYR A 808 21.71 -15.27 10.56
CA TYR A 808 22.21 -14.92 9.25
C TYR A 808 23.56 -15.61 8.98
N PRO A 809 23.69 -16.46 7.94
CA PRO A 809 22.59 -17.00 7.15
C PRO A 809 21.56 -17.76 8.01
N ILE A 810 20.34 -17.90 7.50
CA ILE A 810 19.28 -18.65 8.18
C ILE A 810 19.53 -20.14 7.89
N ASN A 811 19.83 -20.90 8.96
CA ASN A 811 20.23 -22.31 8.83
C ASN A 811 19.35 -23.23 9.69
N PRO A 812 18.06 -23.37 9.39
CA PRO A 812 17.21 -24.27 10.15
C PRO A 812 17.45 -25.73 9.76
N LYS A 813 16.98 -26.61 10.60
CA LYS A 813 16.89 -28.03 10.36
C LYS A 813 15.49 -28.40 9.92
N LEU A 814 15.36 -28.83 8.66
CA LEU A 814 14.14 -29.44 8.15
C LEU A 814 14.12 -30.90 8.59
N LYS A 815 13.16 -31.27 9.39
CA LYS A 815 12.98 -32.62 9.90
C LYS A 815 11.71 -33.23 9.33
N LEU A 816 11.86 -34.45 8.76
CA LEU A 816 10.77 -35.27 8.31
C LEU A 816 10.69 -36.53 9.16
N VAL A 817 9.55 -36.81 9.76
CA VAL A 817 9.29 -38.00 10.57
C VAL A 817 8.20 -38.79 9.92
N ASN A 818 8.49 -40.03 9.55
CA ASN A 818 7.52 -40.94 8.94
C ASN A 818 6.61 -41.52 10.04
N LYS A 819 5.38 -41.07 10.09
CA LYS A 819 4.31 -41.58 10.97
C LYS A 819 3.35 -42.53 10.26
N SER A 820 3.57 -42.74 8.95
CA SER A 820 2.76 -43.69 8.16
C SER A 820 3.12 -45.16 8.43
N THR A 821 2.34 -46.08 7.90
CA THR A 821 2.62 -47.51 7.98
C THR A 821 3.59 -47.98 6.89
N GLN A 822 3.95 -47.12 5.95
CA GLN A 822 4.74 -47.42 4.77
C GLN A 822 6.21 -47.06 4.93
N THR A 823 7.10 -47.80 4.27
CA THR A 823 8.52 -47.41 4.21
C THR A 823 8.76 -46.62 2.92
N ILE A 824 9.27 -45.40 3.04
CA ILE A 824 9.70 -44.59 1.88
C ILE A 824 11.06 -45.16 1.41
N PRO A 825 11.20 -45.59 0.16
CA PRO A 825 12.44 -46.18 -0.31
C PRO A 825 13.56 -45.18 -0.48
N GLY A 826 14.80 -45.63 -0.39
CA GLY A 826 15.98 -44.83 -0.76
C GLY A 826 15.88 -44.40 -2.22
N GLY A 827 16.39 -43.21 -2.52
CA GLY A 827 16.29 -42.59 -3.84
C GLY A 827 14.96 -41.87 -4.12
N ALA A 828 13.97 -41.95 -3.20
CA ALA A 828 12.74 -41.18 -3.33
C ALA A 828 13.06 -39.70 -3.41
N ARG A 829 12.44 -38.99 -4.37
CA ARG A 829 12.55 -37.56 -4.53
C ARG A 829 11.51 -36.85 -3.68
N ILE A 830 11.93 -35.85 -2.94
CA ILE A 830 11.05 -35.01 -2.14
C ILE A 830 11.10 -33.60 -2.73
N GLU A 831 9.94 -33.08 -3.09
CA GLU A 831 9.75 -31.72 -3.59
C GLU A 831 8.88 -30.94 -2.62
N PHE A 832 9.12 -29.63 -2.51
CA PHE A 832 8.32 -28.73 -1.72
C PHE A 832 8.45 -27.28 -2.22
N LEU A 833 7.61 -26.41 -1.72
CA LEU A 833 7.56 -25.01 -2.09
C LEU A 833 8.20 -24.14 -1.01
N MET A 834 9.02 -23.19 -1.44
CA MET A 834 9.56 -22.11 -0.59
C MET A 834 9.13 -20.77 -1.16
N PRO A 835 8.66 -19.82 -0.31
CA PRO A 835 8.16 -18.54 -0.79
C PRO A 835 9.28 -17.70 -1.42
N THR A 836 8.91 -16.88 -2.38
CA THR A 836 9.82 -15.98 -3.10
C THR A 836 10.28 -14.76 -2.28
N SER A 837 9.92 -14.69 -1.00
CA SER A 837 10.53 -13.76 -0.04
C SER A 837 12.01 -14.09 0.21
N THR A 838 12.42 -15.35 0.03
CA THR A 838 13.84 -15.72 -0.01
C THR A 838 14.32 -15.93 -1.45
N SER A 839 15.62 -15.83 -1.69
CA SER A 839 16.19 -16.00 -3.03
C SER A 839 16.25 -17.48 -3.44
N ASP A 840 16.44 -17.72 -4.72
CA ASP A 840 16.62 -19.07 -5.28
C ASP A 840 18.02 -19.69 -4.98
N THR A 841 18.76 -19.09 -4.05
CA THR A 841 20.08 -19.59 -3.60
C THR A 841 19.98 -20.63 -2.46
N ILE A 842 18.82 -21.26 -2.29
CA ILE A 842 18.56 -22.25 -1.22
C ILE A 842 19.46 -23.48 -1.43
N THR A 843 20.20 -23.86 -0.38
CA THR A 843 21.12 -25.01 -0.37
C THR A 843 21.01 -25.85 0.89
N ASP A 844 21.72 -26.96 0.96
CA ASP A 844 21.88 -27.75 2.19
C ASP A 844 23.35 -28.04 2.52
N GLN A 845 23.61 -28.35 3.76
CA GLN A 845 24.90 -28.80 4.29
C GLN A 845 24.87 -30.28 4.69
N SER A 846 23.77 -30.98 4.41
CA SER A 846 23.54 -32.36 4.86
C SER A 846 23.93 -33.42 3.80
N GLY A 847 24.22 -32.98 2.57
CA GLY A 847 24.52 -33.88 1.45
C GLY A 847 23.31 -34.57 0.84
N MET A 848 22.09 -34.10 1.13
CA MET A 848 20.83 -34.58 0.52
C MET A 848 20.60 -34.01 -0.88
N GLY A 849 21.51 -33.14 -1.36
CA GLY A 849 21.40 -32.51 -2.68
C GLY A 849 20.20 -31.59 -2.82
N LEU A 850 19.76 -30.99 -1.71
CA LEU A 850 18.67 -30.03 -1.69
C LEU A 850 19.08 -28.78 -2.49
N LYS A 851 18.25 -28.44 -3.44
CA LYS A 851 18.44 -27.26 -4.30
C LYS A 851 17.11 -26.78 -4.88
N VAL A 852 17.11 -25.56 -5.35
CA VAL A 852 16.01 -25.05 -6.16
C VAL A 852 15.99 -25.81 -7.49
N ALA A 853 14.88 -26.51 -7.73
CA ALA A 853 14.63 -27.28 -8.96
C ALA A 853 13.99 -26.40 -10.05
N GLU A 854 13.12 -25.51 -9.64
CA GLU A 854 12.47 -24.51 -10.50
C GLU A 854 12.48 -23.16 -9.78
N SER A 855 13.22 -22.19 -10.30
CA SER A 855 13.23 -20.82 -9.78
C SER A 855 11.99 -20.07 -10.26
N ALA A 856 11.40 -19.29 -9.36
CA ALA A 856 10.35 -18.32 -9.67
C ALA A 856 10.90 -16.93 -10.02
N GLY A 857 12.22 -16.76 -9.99
CA GLY A 857 12.88 -15.47 -10.04
C GLY A 857 13.13 -14.88 -8.64
N ASN A 858 13.99 -13.86 -8.59
CA ASN A 858 14.45 -13.25 -7.33
C ASN A 858 13.99 -11.78 -7.21
N ASP A 859 13.02 -11.36 -8.01
CA ASP A 859 12.72 -9.95 -8.14
C ASP A 859 11.28 -9.65 -7.73
N ASN A 860 11.10 -8.70 -6.82
CA ASN A 860 9.83 -8.17 -6.36
C ASN A 860 9.60 -6.71 -6.82
N SER A 861 10.31 -6.26 -7.85
CA SER A 861 10.09 -4.99 -8.50
C SER A 861 8.90 -5.06 -9.47
N GLU A 862 8.27 -3.92 -9.73
CA GLU A 862 7.25 -3.82 -10.76
C GLU A 862 7.79 -4.22 -12.15
N GLY A 863 7.01 -5.01 -12.89
CA GLY A 863 7.31 -5.44 -14.25
C GLY A 863 8.30 -6.59 -14.36
N ILE A 864 8.91 -7.02 -13.26
CA ILE A 864 9.63 -8.27 -13.23
C ILE A 864 8.70 -9.32 -12.65
N ALA A 865 8.55 -10.38 -13.41
CA ALA A 865 7.47 -11.35 -13.31
C ALA A 865 7.50 -12.21 -12.05
N ASN A 866 7.62 -11.63 -10.88
CA ASN A 866 7.37 -12.43 -9.70
C ASN A 866 5.86 -12.65 -9.49
N GLU A 867 5.21 -13.08 -10.57
CA GLU A 867 3.83 -13.56 -10.54
C GLU A 867 3.71 -14.89 -9.79
N LYS A 868 4.83 -15.55 -9.53
CA LYS A 868 4.90 -16.82 -8.80
C LYS A 868 5.25 -16.58 -7.34
N ASP A 869 4.48 -17.19 -6.47
CA ASP A 869 4.69 -17.10 -5.01
C ASP A 869 5.82 -18.00 -4.50
N PHE A 870 6.25 -19.01 -5.30
CA PHE A 870 7.10 -20.08 -4.79
C PHE A 870 8.19 -20.50 -5.75
N HIS A 871 9.38 -20.73 -5.20
CA HIS A 871 10.38 -21.61 -5.78
C HIS A 871 10.01 -23.05 -5.48
N LYS A 872 10.22 -23.97 -6.44
CA LYS A 872 10.17 -25.39 -6.19
C LYS A 872 11.54 -25.89 -5.78
N VAL A 873 11.65 -26.44 -4.59
CA VAL A 873 12.86 -27.03 -4.02
C VAL A 873 12.75 -28.53 -4.08
N ALA A 874 13.86 -29.21 -4.37
CA ALA A 874 13.91 -30.67 -4.41
C ALA A 874 15.15 -31.20 -3.70
N MET A 875 14.99 -32.38 -3.09
CA MET A 875 16.07 -33.20 -2.56
C MET A 875 15.78 -34.66 -2.83
N ASN A 876 16.76 -35.52 -2.67
CA ASN A 876 16.59 -36.96 -2.78
C ASN A 876 17.05 -37.65 -1.51
N LEU A 877 16.29 -38.63 -1.04
CA LEU A 877 16.84 -39.57 -0.06
C LEU A 877 18.03 -40.31 -0.71
N PRO A 878 19.15 -40.47 -0.03
CA PRO A 878 20.22 -41.30 -0.52
C PRO A 878 19.72 -42.71 -0.86
N GLY A 879 20.25 -43.34 -1.90
CA GLY A 879 19.77 -44.66 -2.36
C GLY A 879 19.87 -45.76 -1.29
N TRP A 880 20.78 -45.58 -0.33
CA TRP A 880 20.97 -46.50 0.80
C TRP A 880 20.09 -46.17 2.03
N GLN A 881 19.42 -45.02 2.07
CA GLN A 881 18.65 -44.55 3.21
C GLN A 881 17.15 -44.70 2.93
N THR A 882 16.52 -45.66 3.57
CA THR A 882 15.06 -45.74 3.59
C THR A 882 14.51 -44.98 4.80
N LEU A 883 13.29 -44.49 4.69
CA LEU A 883 12.59 -43.87 5.81
C LEU A 883 11.45 -44.77 6.26
N ALA A 884 11.75 -45.72 7.13
CA ALA A 884 10.80 -46.67 7.68
C ALA A 884 9.76 -46.00 8.62
N PRO A 885 8.63 -46.67 8.95
CA PRO A 885 7.69 -46.15 9.96
C PRO A 885 8.41 -45.80 11.27
N GLY A 886 8.19 -44.61 11.78
CA GLY A 886 8.84 -44.05 12.98
C GLY A 886 10.24 -43.47 12.75
N ALA A 887 10.86 -43.70 11.61
CA ALA A 887 12.18 -43.15 11.29
C ALA A 887 12.09 -41.64 10.93
N GLU A 888 13.21 -41.00 11.06
CA GLU A 888 13.32 -39.55 10.76
C GLU A 888 14.54 -39.25 9.90
N VAL A 889 14.47 -38.15 9.16
CA VAL A 889 15.59 -37.56 8.43
C VAL A 889 15.64 -36.07 8.71
N GLU A 890 16.82 -35.54 8.88
CA GLU A 890 17.09 -34.13 9.14
C GLU A 890 17.99 -33.56 8.05
N VAL A 891 17.62 -32.38 7.53
CA VAL A 891 18.33 -31.67 6.48
C VAL A 891 18.66 -30.26 6.96
N ALA A 892 19.93 -29.87 7.01
CA ALA A 892 20.36 -28.53 7.35
C ALA A 892 20.23 -27.65 6.11
N MET A 893 19.18 -26.81 6.08
CA MET A 893 18.94 -25.84 5.01
C MET A 893 19.76 -24.58 5.21
N THR A 894 20.01 -23.87 4.13
CA THR A 894 20.61 -22.52 4.16
C THR A 894 19.88 -21.62 3.20
N TYR A 895 19.41 -20.46 3.70
CA TYR A 895 18.85 -19.35 2.92
C TYR A 895 19.12 -18.02 3.64
N TYR A 896 18.79 -16.87 3.03
CA TYR A 896 19.31 -15.57 3.52
C TYR A 896 18.22 -14.58 3.91
N LEU A 897 17.04 -14.63 3.30
CA LEU A 897 15.89 -13.83 3.71
C LEU A 897 14.83 -14.73 4.34
N PRO A 898 14.11 -14.26 5.37
CA PRO A 898 13.16 -15.09 6.08
C PRO A 898 11.98 -15.53 5.20
N ALA A 899 11.40 -16.66 5.57
CA ALA A 899 10.24 -17.27 4.95
C ALA A 899 9.28 -17.75 6.03
N ALA A 900 7.98 -17.48 5.91
CA ALA A 900 6.98 -17.96 6.85
C ALA A 900 6.67 -19.44 6.64
N GLY A 901 6.27 -20.10 7.70
CA GLY A 901 5.79 -21.48 7.71
C GLY A 901 6.86 -22.55 7.51
N VAL A 902 6.47 -23.79 7.68
CA VAL A 902 7.24 -24.93 7.19
C VAL A 902 7.03 -25.06 5.69
N PRO A 903 7.97 -25.67 4.94
CA PRO A 903 7.79 -25.87 3.51
C PRO A 903 6.44 -26.46 3.18
N SER A 904 5.71 -25.83 2.26
CA SER A 904 4.36 -26.20 1.87
C SER A 904 4.35 -27.01 0.55
N GLY A 905 3.21 -27.62 0.22
CA GLY A 905 3.06 -28.36 -1.03
C GLY A 905 4.02 -29.51 -1.17
N MET A 906 4.39 -30.14 -0.06
CA MET A 906 5.37 -31.24 -0.10
C MET A 906 4.83 -32.45 -0.87
N ARG A 907 5.65 -32.97 -1.76
CA ARG A 907 5.37 -34.18 -2.56
C ARG A 907 6.52 -35.16 -2.44
N ILE A 908 6.17 -36.43 -2.22
CA ILE A 908 7.12 -37.53 -2.25
C ILE A 908 6.88 -38.26 -3.58
N ILE A 909 7.92 -38.32 -4.39
CA ILE A 909 7.89 -38.98 -5.70
C ILE A 909 8.64 -40.29 -5.58
N SER A 910 7.89 -41.39 -5.72
CA SER A 910 8.42 -42.75 -5.67
C SER A 910 7.94 -43.52 -6.90
N GLY A 911 8.85 -43.82 -7.80
CA GLY A 911 8.48 -44.39 -9.11
C GLY A 911 7.59 -43.45 -9.91
N SER A 912 6.41 -43.87 -10.29
CA SER A 912 5.41 -43.06 -11.00
C SER A 912 4.38 -42.40 -10.07
N GLN A 913 4.48 -42.61 -8.76
CA GLN A 913 3.51 -42.08 -7.80
C GLN A 913 3.95 -40.70 -7.27
N THR A 914 3.03 -39.76 -7.25
CA THR A 914 3.18 -38.46 -6.53
C THR A 914 2.25 -38.54 -5.31
N ILE A 915 2.85 -38.41 -4.14
CA ILE A 915 2.22 -38.62 -2.84
C ILE A 915 2.27 -37.30 -2.05
N GLY A 916 1.15 -36.94 -1.48
CA GLY A 916 1.06 -35.74 -0.61
C GLY A 916 1.22 -36.05 0.87
N LEU A 917 1.15 -35.02 1.70
CA LEU A 917 1.12 -35.17 3.16
C LEU A 917 -0.33 -35.35 3.64
N LYS A 918 -0.53 -36.22 4.63
CA LYS A 918 -1.83 -36.41 5.29
C LYS A 918 -2.36 -35.13 5.90
N ALA A 919 -1.49 -34.27 6.41
CA ALA A 919 -1.87 -32.97 6.96
C ALA A 919 -2.51 -32.04 5.91
N GLU A 920 -2.08 -32.13 4.65
CA GLU A 920 -2.66 -31.37 3.53
C GLU A 920 -3.85 -32.09 2.90
N PHE A 921 -3.83 -33.43 2.88
CA PHE A 921 -4.82 -34.26 2.18
C PHE A 921 -5.39 -35.36 3.09
N PRO A 922 -6.08 -35.01 4.19
CA PRO A 922 -6.50 -36.01 5.20
C PRO A 922 -7.52 -37.03 4.68
N THR A 923 -8.23 -36.74 3.60
CA THR A 923 -9.27 -37.60 3.02
C THR A 923 -8.76 -38.54 1.93
N LEU A 924 -7.52 -38.36 1.43
CA LEU A 924 -6.95 -39.24 0.42
C LEU A 924 -6.56 -40.59 1.04
N PRO A 925 -6.57 -41.68 0.25
CA PRO A 925 -6.06 -42.97 0.72
C PRO A 925 -4.56 -42.89 1.06
N GLU A 926 -4.12 -43.67 2.03
CA GLU A 926 -2.70 -43.89 2.29
C GLU A 926 -2.05 -44.54 1.08
N ALA A 927 -0.88 -44.03 0.67
CA ALA A 927 -0.15 -44.58 -0.46
C ALA A 927 0.34 -45.97 -0.13
N GLU A 928 0.09 -46.93 -1.02
CA GLU A 928 0.73 -48.23 -0.96
C GLU A 928 2.10 -48.15 -1.64
N LEU A 929 3.12 -47.96 -0.85
CA LEU A 929 4.52 -48.16 -1.27
C LEU A 929 4.77 -49.63 -1.11
N GLY A 930 4.81 -50.36 -2.21
CA GLY A 930 5.01 -51.83 -2.19
C GLY A 930 6.06 -52.18 -1.12
N THR A 931 5.71 -53.10 -0.24
CA THR A 931 6.62 -53.60 0.77
C THR A 931 7.92 -53.91 0.09
N GLY A 932 8.99 -53.21 0.49
CA GLY A 932 10.33 -53.40 -0.13
C GLY A 932 10.88 -54.79 0.11
N GLY A 933 10.28 -55.76 -0.51
CA GLY A 933 10.84 -57.01 -0.93
C GLY A 933 11.53 -56.71 -2.24
N GLY A 934 12.76 -56.30 -2.14
CA GLY A 934 13.75 -56.22 -3.18
C GLY A 934 13.31 -56.20 -4.64
N GLU A 935 12.54 -55.18 -5.09
CA GLU A 935 12.60 -54.81 -6.48
C GLU A 935 13.71 -53.74 -6.62
N ASN A 936 14.73 -54.12 -7.31
CA ASN A 936 15.93 -53.34 -7.60
C ASN A 936 15.62 -51.93 -8.10
N PRO A 937 16.32 -50.88 -7.63
CA PRO A 937 16.24 -49.58 -8.27
C PRO A 937 16.81 -49.70 -9.68
N GLY A 938 15.91 -49.71 -10.67
CA GLY A 938 16.24 -49.43 -12.07
C GLY A 938 17.33 -50.22 -12.76
N GLY A 939 17.50 -51.48 -12.43
CA GLY A 939 18.32 -52.39 -13.22
C GLY A 939 17.56 -52.81 -14.49
N THR A 940 18.06 -52.39 -15.66
CA THR A 940 17.62 -52.94 -16.95
C THR A 940 17.66 -54.46 -16.88
N SER A 941 16.65 -55.14 -17.42
CA SER A 941 16.64 -56.63 -17.46
C SER A 941 17.91 -57.15 -18.14
N CYS A 942 18.53 -58.20 -17.59
CA CYS A 942 19.71 -58.81 -18.19
C CYS A 942 19.44 -59.28 -19.61
N SER A 943 18.22 -59.71 -19.94
CA SER A 943 17.81 -60.05 -21.28
C SER A 943 17.86 -58.88 -22.25
N SER A 944 17.48 -57.67 -21.82
CA SER A 944 17.57 -56.44 -22.64
C SER A 944 18.97 -55.90 -22.85
N GLN A 945 19.94 -56.31 -22.03
CA GLN A 945 21.34 -55.93 -22.14
C GLN A 945 22.22 -57.06 -22.77
N ASN A 946 21.60 -58.14 -23.21
CA ASN A 946 22.33 -59.30 -23.75
C ASN A 946 23.34 -59.89 -22.74
N VAL A 947 23.07 -59.80 -21.45
CA VAL A 947 23.91 -60.36 -20.38
C VAL A 947 23.33 -61.68 -19.94
N ASN A 948 24.13 -62.77 -20.04
CA ASN A 948 23.71 -64.06 -19.55
C ASN A 948 24.13 -64.28 -18.11
N PRO A 949 23.23 -64.26 -17.12
CA PRO A 949 23.55 -64.41 -15.71
C PRO A 949 24.22 -65.78 -15.38
N ALA A 950 23.85 -66.80 -16.12
CA ALA A 950 24.43 -68.16 -15.90
C ALA A 950 25.92 -68.25 -16.25
N ALA A 951 26.47 -67.24 -16.89
CA ALA A 951 27.93 -67.17 -17.21
C ALA A 951 28.78 -66.73 -16.00
N TYR A 952 28.16 -66.28 -14.91
CA TYR A 952 28.86 -65.75 -13.75
C TYR A 952 28.65 -66.64 -12.52
N LYS A 953 29.68 -66.67 -11.66
CA LYS A 953 29.60 -67.37 -10.39
C LYS A 953 28.56 -66.70 -9.48
N ALA A 954 27.87 -67.54 -8.69
CA ALA A 954 26.93 -67.01 -7.70
C ALA A 954 27.62 -66.83 -6.34
N TYR A 955 27.40 -65.70 -5.70
CA TYR A 955 27.84 -65.48 -4.31
C TYR A 955 27.24 -66.57 -3.40
N PRO A 956 28.07 -67.17 -2.46
CA PRO A 956 29.39 -66.73 -2.01
C PRO A 956 30.58 -67.35 -2.74
N THR A 957 30.43 -67.79 -3.97
CA THR A 957 31.54 -68.31 -4.75
C THR A 957 32.22 -67.23 -5.56
N TRP A 958 33.45 -66.90 -5.23
CA TRP A 958 34.16 -65.75 -5.79
C TRP A 958 34.77 -66.02 -7.17
N PRO A 959 34.83 -65.06 -8.09
CA PRO A 959 35.49 -65.20 -9.39
C PRO A 959 36.95 -65.56 -9.27
N GLN A 960 37.69 -64.96 -8.34
CA GLN A 960 39.14 -65.16 -8.14
C GLN A 960 39.47 -66.11 -7.02
N GLY A 961 38.49 -66.91 -6.51
CA GLY A 961 38.67 -67.86 -5.43
C GLY A 961 38.13 -67.38 -4.09
N ASP A 962 38.70 -66.30 -3.56
CA ASP A 962 38.37 -65.69 -2.27
C ASP A 962 37.90 -64.23 -2.36
N HIS A 963 37.94 -63.64 -3.56
CA HIS A 963 37.56 -62.29 -3.83
C HIS A 963 37.08 -62.09 -5.28
N ALA A 964 36.53 -60.90 -5.59
CA ALA A 964 36.30 -60.36 -6.93
C ALA A 964 37.29 -59.20 -7.16
N GLY A 965 37.94 -59.22 -8.34
CA GLY A 965 38.79 -58.10 -8.82
C GLY A 965 37.94 -57.05 -9.55
N GLY A 966 38.48 -55.81 -9.72
CA GLY A 966 37.78 -54.74 -10.42
C GLY A 966 37.39 -55.18 -11.85
N GLY A 967 36.11 -55.09 -12.17
CA GLY A 967 35.50 -55.52 -13.43
C GLY A 967 34.90 -56.92 -13.37
N ASP A 968 35.25 -57.78 -12.40
CA ASP A 968 34.64 -59.11 -12.24
C ASP A 968 33.16 -59.02 -11.99
N ARG A 969 32.38 -59.97 -12.54
CA ARG A 969 30.95 -60.09 -12.34
C ARG A 969 30.56 -61.32 -11.54
N ILE A 970 29.57 -61.15 -10.70
CA ILE A 970 29.06 -62.23 -9.84
C ILE A 970 27.52 -62.09 -9.77
N THR A 971 26.80 -63.15 -9.55
CA THR A 971 25.36 -63.14 -9.36
C THR A 971 25.05 -63.25 -7.86
N HIS A 972 24.13 -62.39 -7.40
CA HIS A 972 23.57 -62.42 -6.05
C HIS A 972 22.16 -61.90 -6.07
N ASN A 973 21.20 -62.53 -5.42
CA ASN A 973 19.80 -62.08 -5.28
C ASN A 973 19.14 -61.69 -6.60
N LYS A 974 19.28 -62.56 -7.65
CA LYS A 974 18.76 -62.36 -9.03
C LYS A 974 19.31 -61.10 -9.72
N VAL A 975 20.47 -60.63 -9.33
CA VAL A 975 21.17 -59.48 -9.90
C VAL A 975 22.57 -59.93 -10.33
N VAL A 976 23.01 -59.37 -11.46
CA VAL A 976 24.42 -59.43 -11.86
C VAL A 976 25.11 -58.15 -11.33
N TRP A 977 26.09 -58.34 -10.47
CA TRP A 977 26.92 -57.32 -9.90
C TRP A 977 28.29 -57.27 -10.55
N GLN A 978 28.93 -56.13 -10.68
CA GLN A 978 30.30 -55.97 -11.13
C GLN A 978 31.09 -55.29 -10.03
N ALA A 979 32.20 -55.83 -9.66
CA ALA A 979 33.14 -55.26 -8.71
C ALA A 979 33.80 -54.01 -9.30
N ASN A 980 33.80 -52.91 -8.55
CA ASN A 980 34.46 -51.66 -8.94
C ASN A 980 35.98 -51.73 -8.72
N TRP A 981 36.37 -52.47 -7.71
CA TRP A 981 37.75 -52.76 -7.34
C TRP A 981 37.83 -54.11 -6.63
N TRP A 982 38.98 -54.44 -6.09
CA TRP A 982 39.14 -55.64 -5.29
C TRP A 982 38.18 -55.68 -4.13
N THR A 983 37.38 -56.72 -3.96
CA THR A 983 36.44 -56.82 -2.84
C THR A 983 36.11 -58.27 -2.51
N SER A 984 35.94 -58.57 -1.23
CA SER A 984 35.40 -59.84 -0.67
C SER A 984 34.11 -59.60 0.12
N SER A 985 33.51 -58.42 -0.04
CA SER A 985 32.24 -58.09 0.59
C SER A 985 31.03 -58.65 -0.19
N GLU A 986 29.95 -58.96 0.51
CA GLU A 986 28.68 -59.38 -0.08
C GLU A 986 28.15 -58.36 -1.10
N PRO A 987 27.79 -58.78 -2.34
CA PRO A 987 27.26 -57.86 -3.34
C PRO A 987 25.93 -57.30 -2.90
N LYS A 988 25.88 -55.95 -2.76
CA LYS A 988 24.67 -55.20 -2.42
C LYS A 988 24.77 -53.76 -2.90
N ALA A 989 23.66 -53.11 -3.14
CA ALA A 989 23.58 -51.75 -3.69
C ALA A 989 24.13 -50.67 -2.74
N THR A 990 24.21 -50.98 -1.45
CA THR A 990 24.72 -50.06 -0.41
C THR A 990 26.25 -50.16 -0.21
N ASP A 991 26.89 -51.10 -0.88
CA ASP A 991 28.35 -51.28 -0.83
C ASP A 991 28.98 -50.68 -2.09
N GLY A 992 29.71 -49.57 -1.92
CA GLY A 992 30.42 -48.87 -2.99
C GLY A 992 31.39 -49.74 -3.79
N SER A 993 31.78 -50.94 -3.28
CA SER A 993 32.60 -51.92 -3.99
C SER A 993 31.87 -52.57 -5.17
N TRP A 994 30.54 -52.47 -5.23
CA TRP A 994 29.72 -53.14 -6.21
C TRP A 994 28.90 -52.17 -7.06
N LYS A 995 28.86 -52.46 -8.37
CA LYS A 995 27.98 -51.81 -9.33
C LYS A 995 26.94 -52.81 -9.81
N LEU A 996 25.67 -52.48 -9.75
CA LEU A 996 24.60 -53.22 -10.34
C LEU A 996 24.72 -53.18 -11.87
N VAL A 997 24.69 -54.36 -12.53
CA VAL A 997 24.74 -54.48 -13.98
C VAL A 997 23.33 -54.67 -14.55
N CYS A 998 22.62 -55.69 -14.12
CA CYS A 998 21.27 -55.99 -14.56
C CYS A 998 20.59 -56.96 -13.61
N SER A 999 19.26 -57.07 -13.63
CA SER A 999 18.45 -58.03 -12.88
C SER A 999 17.84 -59.11 -13.80
N TYR A 1000 17.58 -60.32 -13.28
CA TYR A 1000 17.02 -61.45 -14.03
C TYR A 1000 16.08 -62.29 -13.21
#